data_e11349abba1e1dbcac56fb992f592cdd
#
_entry.id   e11349abba1e1dbcac56fb992f592cdd
#
_cell.length_a   1.000
_cell.length_b   1.000
_cell.length_c   1.000
_cell.angle_alpha   90.00
_cell.angle_beta   90.00
_cell.angle_gamma   90.00
#
_symmetry.space_group_name_H-M   'P 1'
#
loop_
_entity.id
_entity.type
_entity.pdbx_description
1 polymer ?
#
loop_
_entity_poly.entity_id
_entity_poly.type
_entity_poly.pdbx_seq_one_letter_code
_entity_poly.pdbx_strand_id
1 'polypeptide(L)'
;MASHCLLVRCRMARSTVCVLLQILLPSLICATAYAQAPAEKPFLSFVRQTAAELRKQDAPPADLAAWQAQRTLLRQQLELAWGGFPQQHAPLEARILETLDRPDYRIEKIVFQTLPGVFMTASAWVPKISGKLPAVLCVHGHWAGAKQDPHVQARCAGLARLGFFVLAVDAFGAGERAIGEQLGEYHGEMTAATLFPIGRPLSGIQVYENGRAVDYLCSRPEVDPQRIGITGASGGGNQSMYAGAWDERFKAVAPVCSVGTYQAYLGAACCMCEVVPGALAMTEESRILALTAPRALLIISATQDAFQFSVGEAAKSISAARPVFSLYNLPDLPRHTVVESPHDYNQPMREAMYGFMTQHLKGQGTGQPIPEPSISLEEPEALRCYPGTTRPDDWLTLPQFAAREARGLLQSRKPLPPSELRQRLERLLGGTEPGAGTGQLTSPAPGTFELQLKPEAGLQLQLVGRNPKSADAGLRLILTGQGSDHPWVREQQRLAEAAGTGWAVLELRATGRMEVSGDRIGKAPDHNSAEWSLWLGRPLCGQWVRDIRLTAALLREKLPCSSIELVASGTGSFAALAAVAIDENIDGADITGLLTTFVSDKPYVGQRLADMVPGILRDAGDVVHVAELVAPRPLRLHAPVTPQGEPLDAAAANELLSRLQPAWQENSERLKLTAGK
;
A
#
# COMPACT_ATOMS: atom_id res chain seq x y z
N MET A 1 59.00 -14.68 19.56
CA MET A 1 59.20 -16.11 19.74
C MET A 1 58.40 -16.78 18.66
N ALA A 2 59.00 -17.09 17.54
CA ALA A 2 59.69 -18.34 17.14
C ALA A 2 58.65 -19.45 16.95
N SER A 3 58.37 -19.89 15.83
CA SER A 3 59.03 -20.76 14.78
C SER A 3 58.09 -21.93 14.55
N HIS A 4 57.88 -22.61 13.46
CA HIS A 4 58.63 -23.00 12.24
C HIS A 4 57.61 -23.66 11.30
N CYS A 5 57.55 -23.36 10.11
CA CYS A 5 58.05 -23.94 8.85
C CYS A 5 58.29 -25.47 8.77
N LEU A 6 57.65 -26.16 7.84
CA LEU A 6 58.30 -27.20 7.04
C LEU A 6 57.58 -27.47 5.70
N LEU A 7 58.30 -27.20 4.64
CA LEU A 7 58.08 -27.64 3.25
C LEU A 7 58.61 -29.07 3.06
N VAL A 8 57.93 -29.91 2.28
CA VAL A 8 58.58 -31.01 1.56
C VAL A 8 58.07 -31.06 0.11
N ARG A 9 59.00 -30.84 -0.81
CA ARG A 9 58.93 -31.18 -2.25
C ARG A 9 59.26 -32.62 -2.44
N CYS A 10 58.63 -33.31 -3.41
CA CYS A 10 59.32 -34.37 -4.18
C CYS A 10 58.88 -34.42 -5.64
N ARG A 11 59.82 -34.72 -6.49
CA ARG A 11 59.86 -34.57 -7.96
C ARG A 11 59.38 -35.83 -8.69
N MET A 12 58.89 -35.61 -9.89
CA MET A 12 58.96 -36.31 -11.21
C MET A 12 59.41 -37.74 -11.29
N ALA A 13 58.70 -38.54 -12.11
CA ALA A 13 59.28 -39.31 -13.20
C ALA A 13 58.28 -39.66 -14.31
N ARG A 14 58.64 -39.48 -15.54
CA ARG A 14 57.96 -39.82 -16.80
C ARG A 14 58.07 -41.31 -17.09
N SER A 15 57.09 -41.95 -17.72
CA SER A 15 57.25 -42.94 -18.75
C SER A 15 55.98 -43.15 -19.56
N THR A 16 56.17 -43.13 -20.86
CA THR A 16 55.24 -43.34 -21.96
C THR A 16 55.00 -44.81 -22.20
N VAL A 17 53.75 -45.28 -22.37
CA VAL A 17 53.44 -46.42 -23.26
C VAL A 17 51.99 -46.21 -23.79
N CYS A 18 51.86 -46.17 -25.12
CA CYS A 18 50.65 -46.31 -25.89
C CYS A 18 50.14 -47.74 -25.87
N VAL A 19 48.81 -47.91 -25.56
CA VAL A 19 48.08 -49.07 -26.13
C VAL A 19 46.60 -48.58 -26.35
N LEU A 20 46.18 -48.71 -27.60
CA LEU A 20 44.80 -48.58 -28.04
C LEU A 20 43.90 -49.67 -27.39
N LEU A 21 42.83 -49.30 -26.79
CA LEU A 21 41.65 -50.15 -26.66
C LEU A 21 40.37 -49.27 -26.74
N GLN A 22 39.66 -49.46 -27.86
CA GLN A 22 38.25 -48.99 -27.99
C GLN A 22 37.39 -49.83 -27.06
N ILE A 23 36.71 -49.19 -26.11
CA ILE A 23 35.56 -49.77 -25.41
C ILE A 23 34.53 -48.65 -25.21
N LEU A 24 33.37 -48.89 -25.79
CA LEU A 24 32.05 -48.26 -25.59
C LEU A 24 31.89 -47.41 -24.31
N LEU A 25 31.75 -46.09 -24.47
CA LEU A 25 31.16 -45.23 -23.44
C LEU A 25 29.63 -45.32 -23.53
N PRO A 26 28.93 -45.70 -22.45
CA PRO A 26 27.53 -45.36 -22.35
C PRO A 26 27.42 -43.86 -22.08
N SER A 27 26.64 -43.19 -22.92
CA SER A 27 26.23 -41.79 -22.77
C SER A 27 25.50 -41.60 -21.44
N LEU A 28 26.17 -41.21 -20.38
CA LEU A 28 25.52 -40.64 -19.19
C LEU A 28 24.96 -39.27 -19.60
N ILE A 29 23.71 -39.27 -19.99
CA ILE A 29 22.91 -38.05 -20.02
C ILE A 29 22.77 -37.63 -18.55
N CYS A 30 23.58 -36.69 -18.13
CA CYS A 30 23.40 -35.95 -16.88
C CYS A 30 22.13 -35.11 -17.06
N ALA A 31 20.97 -35.70 -16.75
CA ALA A 31 19.74 -34.96 -16.57
C ALA A 31 19.98 -34.06 -15.35
N THR A 32 20.42 -32.83 -15.59
CA THR A 32 20.26 -31.77 -14.62
C THR A 32 18.77 -31.65 -14.36
N ALA A 33 18.33 -32.25 -13.25
CA ALA A 33 17.02 -31.95 -12.70
C ALA A 33 16.98 -30.44 -12.46
N TYR A 34 16.37 -29.72 -13.38
CA TYR A 34 15.90 -28.37 -13.08
C TYR A 34 14.97 -28.56 -11.89
N ALA A 35 15.43 -28.15 -10.71
CA ALA A 35 14.54 -28.01 -9.57
C ALA A 35 13.42 -27.09 -10.06
N GLN A 36 12.22 -27.65 -10.24
CA GLN A 36 11.05 -26.84 -10.52
C GLN A 36 10.99 -25.75 -9.44
N ALA A 37 10.96 -24.50 -9.85
CA ALA A 37 10.69 -23.41 -8.93
C ALA A 37 9.46 -23.79 -8.08
N PRO A 38 9.49 -23.57 -6.76
CA PRO A 38 8.34 -23.89 -5.90
C PRO A 38 7.08 -23.29 -6.52
N ALA A 39 6.02 -24.10 -6.60
CA ALA A 39 4.75 -23.65 -7.19
C ALA A 39 4.31 -22.36 -6.52
N GLU A 40 3.93 -21.38 -7.32
CA GLU A 40 3.44 -20.09 -6.83
C GLU A 40 2.22 -20.30 -5.92
N LYS A 41 2.16 -19.54 -4.81
CA LYS A 41 1.03 -19.63 -3.89
C LYS A 41 -0.29 -19.29 -4.61
N PRO A 42 -1.37 -20.04 -4.37
CA PRO A 42 -2.63 -19.88 -5.11
C PRO A 42 -3.19 -18.46 -5.11
N PHE A 43 -3.09 -17.75 -3.97
CA PHE A 43 -3.58 -16.38 -3.89
C PHE A 43 -2.74 -15.41 -4.74
N LEU A 44 -1.42 -15.54 -4.74
CA LEU A 44 -0.56 -14.71 -5.58
C LEU A 44 -0.82 -14.97 -7.07
N SER A 45 -0.97 -16.22 -7.47
CA SER A 45 -1.34 -16.58 -8.84
C SER A 45 -2.69 -15.95 -9.24
N PHE A 46 -3.68 -15.99 -8.35
CA PHE A 46 -4.99 -15.39 -8.57
C PHE A 46 -4.90 -13.86 -8.78
N VAL A 47 -4.17 -13.13 -7.91
CA VAL A 47 -4.06 -11.66 -8.05
C VAL A 47 -3.33 -11.27 -9.34
N ARG A 48 -2.27 -12.00 -9.74
CA ARG A 48 -1.55 -11.77 -11.00
C ARG A 48 -2.42 -12.04 -12.23
N GLN A 49 -3.17 -13.13 -12.24
CA GLN A 49 -4.11 -13.42 -13.32
C GLN A 49 -5.20 -12.36 -13.43
N THR A 50 -5.74 -11.91 -12.29
CA THR A 50 -6.74 -10.83 -12.25
C THR A 50 -6.18 -9.53 -12.81
N ALA A 51 -4.97 -9.14 -12.42
CA ALA A 51 -4.31 -7.95 -12.95
C ALA A 51 -4.07 -8.04 -14.46
N ALA A 52 -3.59 -9.18 -14.94
CA ALA A 52 -3.36 -9.41 -16.36
C ALA A 52 -4.65 -9.28 -17.17
N GLU A 53 -5.77 -9.81 -16.68
CA GLU A 53 -7.07 -9.69 -17.36
C GLU A 53 -7.57 -8.24 -17.34
N LEU A 54 -7.42 -7.50 -16.23
CA LEU A 54 -7.77 -6.08 -16.15
C LEU A 54 -7.01 -5.22 -17.18
N ARG A 55 -5.75 -5.56 -17.46
CA ARG A 55 -4.87 -4.79 -18.36
C ARG A 55 -4.77 -5.36 -19.78
N LYS A 56 -5.50 -6.43 -20.06
CA LYS A 56 -5.45 -7.14 -21.36
C LYS A 56 -5.77 -6.27 -22.58
N GLN A 57 -6.61 -5.25 -22.39
CA GLN A 57 -7.05 -4.36 -23.47
C GLN A 57 -6.27 -3.05 -23.53
N ASP A 58 -5.22 -2.90 -22.72
CA ASP A 58 -4.39 -1.70 -22.77
C ASP A 58 -3.71 -1.57 -24.14
N ALA A 59 -3.96 -0.44 -24.78
CA ALA A 59 -3.38 -0.11 -26.08
C ALA A 59 -2.93 1.36 -26.10
N PRO A 60 -1.89 1.71 -26.84
CA PRO A 60 -1.49 3.11 -27.01
C PRO A 60 -2.65 3.94 -27.61
N PRO A 61 -2.77 5.23 -27.24
CA PRO A 61 -3.75 6.11 -27.87
C PRO A 61 -3.46 6.27 -29.36
N ALA A 62 -4.52 6.30 -30.17
CA ALA A 62 -4.40 6.40 -31.63
C ALA A 62 -3.83 7.76 -32.07
N ASP A 63 -4.17 8.82 -31.35
CA ASP A 63 -3.78 10.20 -31.68
C ASP A 63 -3.80 11.09 -30.42
N LEU A 64 -3.42 12.36 -30.57
CA LEU A 64 -3.37 13.32 -29.48
C LEU A 64 -4.76 13.59 -28.87
N ALA A 65 -5.83 13.59 -29.65
CA ALA A 65 -7.18 13.83 -29.15
C ALA A 65 -7.64 12.67 -28.26
N ALA A 66 -7.40 11.43 -28.70
CA ALA A 66 -7.66 10.23 -27.93
C ALA A 66 -6.85 10.23 -26.61
N TRP A 67 -5.58 10.64 -26.67
CA TRP A 67 -4.76 10.79 -25.46
C TRP A 67 -5.33 11.84 -24.49
N GLN A 68 -5.73 13.02 -24.99
CA GLN A 68 -6.29 14.06 -24.11
C GLN A 68 -7.57 13.60 -23.39
N ALA A 69 -8.42 12.85 -24.07
CA ALA A 69 -9.61 12.25 -23.46
C ALA A 69 -9.23 11.22 -22.37
N GLN A 70 -8.31 10.30 -22.68
CA GLN A 70 -7.80 9.32 -21.71
C GLN A 70 -7.12 10.00 -20.50
N ARG A 71 -6.30 11.02 -20.76
CA ARG A 71 -5.62 11.81 -19.74
C ARG A 71 -6.60 12.48 -18.77
N THR A 72 -7.67 13.07 -19.28
CA THR A 72 -8.71 13.71 -18.46
C THR A 72 -9.39 12.68 -17.57
N LEU A 73 -9.81 11.55 -18.12
CA LEU A 73 -10.44 10.48 -17.36
C LEU A 73 -9.50 9.90 -16.28
N LEU A 74 -8.25 9.61 -16.67
CA LEU A 74 -7.26 9.05 -15.73
C LEU A 74 -6.97 10.00 -14.58
N ARG A 75 -6.85 11.32 -14.84
CA ARG A 75 -6.66 12.31 -13.76
C ARG A 75 -7.84 12.35 -12.81
N GLN A 76 -9.07 12.28 -13.30
CA GLN A 76 -10.27 12.21 -12.46
C GLN A 76 -10.28 10.95 -11.60
N GLN A 77 -9.94 9.81 -12.18
CA GLN A 77 -9.87 8.53 -11.45
C GLN A 77 -8.77 8.53 -10.38
N LEU A 78 -7.59 9.08 -10.68
CA LEU A 78 -6.50 9.24 -9.73
C LEU A 78 -6.88 10.17 -8.58
N GLU A 79 -7.51 11.31 -8.87
CA GLU A 79 -7.97 12.24 -7.85
C GLU A 79 -8.94 11.56 -6.86
N LEU A 80 -9.88 10.78 -7.39
CA LEU A 80 -10.80 9.98 -6.57
C LEU A 80 -10.07 8.91 -5.74
N ALA A 81 -9.11 8.19 -6.35
CA ALA A 81 -8.32 7.17 -5.66
C ALA A 81 -7.44 7.77 -4.55
N TRP A 82 -6.96 8.99 -4.72
CA TRP A 82 -6.21 9.76 -3.72
C TRP A 82 -7.12 10.46 -2.69
N GLY A 83 -8.43 10.33 -2.79
CA GLY A 83 -9.41 10.86 -1.84
C GLY A 83 -9.80 12.32 -2.07
N GLY A 84 -9.44 12.87 -3.23
CA GLY A 84 -9.67 14.29 -3.58
C GLY A 84 -8.70 15.24 -2.91
N PHE A 85 -8.62 16.46 -3.43
CA PHE A 85 -7.78 17.52 -2.88
C PHE A 85 -8.62 18.71 -2.40
N PRO A 86 -8.18 19.43 -1.34
CA PRO A 86 -8.86 20.63 -0.89
C PRO A 86 -9.00 21.67 -2.00
N GLN A 87 -10.19 22.20 -2.20
CA GLN A 87 -10.45 23.26 -3.18
C GLN A 87 -9.79 24.58 -2.78
N GLN A 88 -9.66 24.82 -1.46
CA GLN A 88 -8.97 25.99 -0.91
C GLN A 88 -7.77 25.50 -0.10
N HIS A 89 -6.61 26.05 -0.42
CA HIS A 89 -5.38 25.72 0.28
C HIS A 89 -5.28 26.54 1.58
N ALA A 90 -4.87 25.90 2.65
CA ALA A 90 -4.51 26.60 3.88
C ALA A 90 -3.35 27.58 3.61
N PRO A 91 -3.27 28.73 4.29
CA PRO A 91 -2.10 29.58 4.25
C PRO A 91 -0.83 28.81 4.57
N LEU A 92 0.27 29.08 3.86
CA LEU A 92 1.54 28.37 4.10
C LEU A 92 2.12 28.67 5.49
N GLU A 93 1.92 29.87 6.01
CA GLU A 93 2.51 30.32 7.28
C GLU A 93 4.01 30.00 7.41
N ALA A 94 4.72 30.16 6.28
CA ALA A 94 6.09 29.73 6.16
C ALA A 94 7.03 30.55 7.06
N ARG A 95 7.90 29.85 7.78
CA ARG A 95 8.89 30.45 8.70
C ARG A 95 10.27 29.86 8.44
N ILE A 96 11.28 30.75 8.33
CA ILE A 96 12.67 30.34 8.39
C ILE A 96 13.08 30.41 9.87
N LEU A 97 13.45 29.26 10.42
CA LEU A 97 13.79 29.11 11.84
C LEU A 97 15.25 29.45 12.10
N GLU A 98 16.14 29.04 11.18
CA GLU A 98 17.58 29.25 11.27
C GLU A 98 18.18 29.22 9.88
N THR A 99 19.33 29.90 9.72
CA THR A 99 20.11 29.90 8.49
C THR A 99 21.56 29.53 8.79
N LEU A 100 22.06 28.53 8.11
CA LEU A 100 23.46 28.10 8.14
C LEU A 100 24.18 28.71 6.93
N ASP A 101 25.16 29.59 7.16
CA ASP A 101 25.94 30.21 6.07
C ASP A 101 27.08 29.27 5.62
N ARG A 102 27.21 29.10 4.28
CA ARG A 102 28.26 28.30 3.63
C ARG A 102 28.90 29.14 2.50
N PRO A 103 30.11 28.81 2.04
CA PRO A 103 30.79 29.63 1.05
C PRO A 103 29.96 29.95 -0.19
N ASP A 104 29.32 28.96 -0.81
CA ASP A 104 28.65 29.10 -2.11
C ASP A 104 27.12 29.18 -2.00
N TYR A 105 26.55 28.78 -0.87
CA TYR A 105 25.11 28.80 -0.61
C TYR A 105 24.83 29.01 0.87
N ARG A 106 23.58 29.22 1.23
CA ARG A 106 23.09 29.11 2.61
C ARG A 106 22.07 28.00 2.72
N ILE A 107 21.94 27.41 3.89
CA ILE A 107 20.91 26.42 4.19
C ILE A 107 19.91 27.05 5.16
N GLU A 108 18.65 27.08 4.77
CA GLU A 108 17.57 27.62 5.60
C GLU A 108 16.75 26.47 6.15
N LYS A 109 16.58 26.39 7.46
CA LYS A 109 15.65 25.46 8.13
C LYS A 109 14.26 26.07 8.11
N ILE A 110 13.30 25.39 7.52
CA ILE A 110 12.01 25.96 7.15
C ILE A 110 10.88 25.08 7.67
N VAL A 111 9.81 25.74 8.07
CA VAL A 111 8.54 25.12 8.40
C VAL A 111 7.43 25.85 7.67
N PHE A 112 6.50 25.09 7.07
CA PHE A 112 5.29 25.67 6.48
C PHE A 112 4.10 24.71 6.59
N GLN A 113 2.89 25.28 6.62
CA GLN A 113 1.66 24.51 6.74
C GLN A 113 1.22 23.97 5.39
N THR A 114 0.90 22.66 5.33
CA THR A 114 0.38 21.99 4.12
C THR A 114 -1.12 21.81 4.17
N LEU A 115 -1.63 21.31 5.30
CA LEU A 115 -3.05 21.17 5.64
C LEU A 115 -3.29 21.86 7.00
N PRO A 116 -4.50 22.23 7.36
CA PRO A 116 -4.75 22.85 8.67
C PRO A 116 -4.18 22.00 9.82
N GLY A 117 -3.26 22.58 10.62
CA GLY A 117 -2.57 21.89 11.72
C GLY A 117 -1.53 20.84 11.30
N VAL A 118 -1.25 20.70 10.00
CA VAL A 118 -0.22 19.78 9.47
C VAL A 118 0.91 20.63 8.90
N PHE A 119 2.07 20.55 9.51
CA PHE A 119 3.23 21.32 9.11
C PHE A 119 4.31 20.42 8.48
N MET A 120 4.97 20.96 7.46
CA MET A 120 6.09 20.34 6.77
C MET A 120 7.39 20.96 7.25
N THR A 121 8.33 20.13 7.69
CA THR A 121 9.71 20.51 7.94
C THR A 121 10.50 20.40 6.66
N ALA A 122 11.33 21.38 6.37
CA ALA A 122 12.09 21.49 5.15
C ALA A 122 13.47 22.12 5.38
N SER A 123 14.37 21.89 4.42
CA SER A 123 15.63 22.61 4.32
C SER A 123 15.80 23.13 2.90
N ALA A 124 16.12 24.41 2.74
CA ALA A 124 16.43 24.99 1.45
C ALA A 124 17.94 25.28 1.32
N TRP A 125 18.55 24.76 0.24
CA TRP A 125 19.91 25.14 -0.16
C TRP A 125 19.80 26.27 -1.19
N VAL A 126 20.18 27.49 -0.80
CA VAL A 126 19.96 28.70 -1.60
C VAL A 126 21.31 29.23 -2.08
N PRO A 127 21.61 29.12 -3.39
CA PRO A 127 22.86 29.63 -3.94
C PRO A 127 23.05 31.14 -3.69
N LYS A 128 24.29 31.59 -3.44
CA LYS A 128 24.65 32.99 -3.29
C LYS A 128 24.85 33.66 -4.66
N ILE A 129 23.84 33.53 -5.53
CA ILE A 129 23.81 34.04 -6.90
C ILE A 129 22.63 35.00 -7.02
N SER A 130 22.84 36.12 -7.72
CA SER A 130 21.78 37.09 -7.97
C SER A 130 20.82 36.64 -9.09
N GLY A 131 19.57 37.10 -9.02
CA GLY A 131 18.55 36.84 -10.02
C GLY A 131 17.64 35.67 -9.65
N LYS A 132 16.68 35.36 -10.54
CA LYS A 132 15.75 34.24 -10.36
C LYS A 132 16.38 32.91 -10.79
N LEU A 133 16.36 31.94 -9.91
CA LEU A 133 16.99 30.65 -10.07
C LEU A 133 15.95 29.59 -10.46
N PRO A 134 16.32 28.59 -11.28
CA PRO A 134 15.53 27.35 -11.38
C PRO A 134 15.55 26.64 -10.04
N ALA A 135 14.46 25.94 -9.72
CA ALA A 135 14.34 25.23 -8.45
C ALA A 135 14.16 23.73 -8.63
N VAL A 136 14.63 22.96 -7.65
CA VAL A 136 14.42 21.51 -7.61
C VAL A 136 13.86 21.12 -6.24
N LEU A 137 12.70 20.46 -6.23
CA LEU A 137 12.17 19.79 -5.06
C LEU A 137 12.84 18.42 -4.92
N CYS A 138 13.55 18.21 -3.82
CA CYS A 138 14.19 16.95 -3.46
C CYS A 138 13.35 16.23 -2.41
N VAL A 139 12.68 15.15 -2.82
CA VAL A 139 11.91 14.29 -1.92
C VAL A 139 12.71 13.05 -1.58
N HIS A 140 12.40 12.40 -0.45
CA HIS A 140 13.19 11.27 0.05
C HIS A 140 12.40 9.96 0.07
N GLY A 141 13.13 8.84 0.04
CA GLY A 141 12.63 7.48 0.25
C GLY A 141 12.66 7.09 1.74
N HIS A 142 12.82 5.78 1.99
CA HIS A 142 12.70 5.19 3.32
C HIS A 142 14.03 5.18 4.11
N TRP A 143 14.82 6.23 3.99
CA TRP A 143 16.00 6.43 4.81
C TRP A 143 15.63 7.04 6.16
N ALA A 144 16.21 6.51 7.24
CA ALA A 144 15.93 6.96 8.61
C ALA A 144 16.17 8.46 8.80
N GLY A 145 17.18 9.03 8.13
CA GLY A 145 17.48 10.46 8.19
C GLY A 145 16.52 11.36 7.43
N ALA A 146 15.63 10.84 6.60
CA ALA A 146 14.71 11.61 5.76
C ALA A 146 15.43 12.74 4.99
N LYS A 147 15.03 14.03 5.12
CA LYS A 147 15.72 15.15 4.48
C LYS A 147 17.16 15.37 4.95
N GLN A 148 17.52 14.84 6.13
CA GLN A 148 18.84 14.96 6.74
C GLN A 148 19.79 13.84 6.30
N ASP A 149 19.28 12.81 5.61
CA ASP A 149 20.07 11.69 5.16
C ASP A 149 21.21 12.13 4.22
N PRO A 150 22.43 11.56 4.33
CA PRO A 150 23.56 11.89 3.50
C PRO A 150 23.27 11.83 1.99
N HIS A 151 22.46 10.86 1.51
CA HIS A 151 22.07 10.76 0.11
C HIS A 151 21.19 11.93 -0.34
N VAL A 152 20.33 12.44 0.56
CA VAL A 152 19.50 13.62 0.29
C VAL A 152 20.34 14.88 0.31
N GLN A 153 21.17 15.04 1.32
CA GLN A 153 22.08 16.19 1.44
C GLN A 153 23.02 16.31 0.24
N ALA A 154 23.61 15.18 -0.20
CA ALA A 154 24.56 15.17 -1.31
C ALA A 154 23.96 15.77 -2.59
N ARG A 155 22.76 15.31 -2.99
CA ARG A 155 22.10 15.85 -4.19
C ARG A 155 21.68 17.30 -4.03
N CYS A 156 21.27 17.71 -2.81
CA CYS A 156 20.90 19.11 -2.53
C CYS A 156 22.11 20.03 -2.63
N ALA A 157 23.23 19.68 -2.01
CA ALA A 157 24.46 20.45 -2.06
C ALA A 157 25.02 20.54 -3.49
N GLY A 158 25.01 19.41 -4.23
CA GLY A 158 25.45 19.37 -5.62
C GLY A 158 24.62 20.28 -6.52
N LEU A 159 23.29 20.20 -6.45
CA LEU A 159 22.38 21.06 -7.19
C LEU A 159 22.56 22.55 -6.82
N ALA A 160 22.71 22.85 -5.53
CA ALA A 160 22.94 24.25 -5.08
C ALA A 160 24.22 24.81 -5.65
N ARG A 161 25.32 24.05 -5.67
CA ARG A 161 26.58 24.44 -6.30
C ARG A 161 26.48 24.60 -7.82
N LEU A 162 25.57 23.83 -8.43
CA LEU A 162 25.23 24.01 -9.84
C LEU A 162 24.26 25.19 -10.06
N GLY A 163 23.89 25.95 -9.04
CA GLY A 163 23.09 27.17 -9.15
C GLY A 163 21.59 26.92 -9.25
N PHE A 164 21.07 25.87 -8.60
CA PHE A 164 19.64 25.64 -8.40
C PHE A 164 19.23 26.03 -6.98
N PHE A 165 18.08 26.65 -6.82
CA PHE A 165 17.41 26.69 -5.52
C PHE A 165 16.89 25.29 -5.22
N VAL A 166 17.27 24.70 -4.09
CA VAL A 166 16.88 23.34 -3.77
C VAL A 166 16.05 23.32 -2.50
N LEU A 167 14.92 22.64 -2.53
CA LEU A 167 14.09 22.41 -1.34
C LEU A 167 14.02 20.91 -1.05
N ALA A 168 14.53 20.48 0.09
CA ALA A 168 14.32 19.14 0.62
C ALA A 168 13.26 19.16 1.72
N VAL A 169 12.31 18.23 1.69
CA VAL A 169 11.17 18.19 2.61
C VAL A 169 11.08 16.84 3.31
N ASP A 170 10.53 16.81 4.53
CA ASP A 170 10.13 15.58 5.18
C ASP A 170 8.71 15.21 4.76
N ALA A 171 8.51 13.97 4.29
CA ALA A 171 7.19 13.42 3.98
C ALA A 171 6.33 13.28 5.25
N PHE A 172 5.00 13.31 5.13
CA PHE A 172 4.12 13.18 6.29
C PHE A 172 4.32 11.84 6.99
N GLY A 173 4.64 11.88 8.27
CA GLY A 173 4.96 10.74 9.11
C GLY A 173 6.43 10.32 9.10
N ALA A 174 7.31 11.01 8.34
CA ALA A 174 8.74 10.74 8.28
C ALA A 174 9.59 11.87 8.87
N GLY A 175 10.85 11.61 9.09
CA GLY A 175 11.80 12.58 9.58
C GLY A 175 11.34 13.23 10.88
N GLU A 176 11.36 14.54 10.94
CA GLU A 176 10.87 15.31 12.09
C GLU A 176 9.34 15.29 12.24
N ARG A 177 8.63 14.68 11.30
CA ARG A 177 7.16 14.51 11.29
C ARG A 177 6.73 13.10 11.71
N ALA A 178 7.67 12.25 12.12
CA ALA A 178 7.39 10.90 12.63
C ALA A 178 6.59 10.95 13.94
N ILE A 179 5.90 9.86 14.27
CA ILE A 179 5.10 9.76 15.50
C ILE A 179 6.00 9.65 16.73
N GLY A 180 7.06 8.84 16.60
CA GLY A 180 8.02 8.60 17.66
C GLY A 180 9.17 9.61 17.66
N GLU A 181 10.13 9.32 18.50
CA GLU A 181 11.35 10.13 18.65
C GLU A 181 12.37 9.86 17.56
N GLN A 182 12.25 8.73 16.86
CA GLN A 182 13.18 8.32 15.82
C GLN A 182 12.76 8.87 14.46
N LEU A 183 13.75 9.32 13.69
CA LEU A 183 13.55 9.74 12.32
C LEU A 183 13.23 8.53 11.43
N GLY A 184 12.40 8.71 10.40
CA GLY A 184 12.36 7.82 9.26
C GLY A 184 11.24 6.81 9.15
N GLU A 185 10.36 6.66 10.11
CA GLU A 185 9.27 5.69 10.06
C GLU A 185 7.95 6.30 9.56
N TYR A 186 7.76 6.49 8.27
CA TYR A 186 6.50 7.04 7.77
C TYR A 186 5.63 6.04 7.01
N HIS A 187 6.22 5.02 6.47
CA HIS A 187 5.49 3.96 5.76
C HIS A 187 5.07 2.82 6.69
N GLY A 188 5.27 2.99 8.01
CA GLY A 188 4.81 2.05 9.02
C GLY A 188 3.33 1.73 8.76
N GLU A 189 3.08 0.50 8.42
CA GLU A 189 1.90 -0.03 7.77
C GLU A 189 0.64 0.35 8.52
N MET A 190 0.64 0.11 9.83
CA MET A 190 -0.54 0.39 10.67
C MET A 190 -0.65 1.88 11.06
N THR A 191 0.39 2.67 10.83
CA THR A 191 0.35 4.14 10.92
C THR A 191 -0.36 4.72 9.69
N ALA A 192 0.13 4.40 8.50
CA ALA A 192 -0.46 4.86 7.24
C ALA A 192 -1.85 4.26 6.98
N ALA A 193 -2.12 3.07 7.51
CA ALA A 193 -3.42 2.41 7.44
C ALA A 193 -4.56 3.23 8.07
N THR A 194 -4.26 4.15 9.00
CA THR A 194 -5.27 5.07 9.58
C THR A 194 -5.89 6.00 8.54
N LEU A 195 -5.23 6.23 7.42
CA LEU A 195 -5.71 7.06 6.33
C LEU A 195 -6.71 6.35 5.41
N PHE A 196 -6.68 5.02 5.31
CA PHE A 196 -7.58 4.29 4.42
C PHE A 196 -9.06 4.47 4.79
N PRO A 197 -9.50 4.31 6.04
CA PRO A 197 -10.91 4.46 6.37
C PRO A 197 -11.50 5.84 6.04
N ILE A 198 -10.70 6.90 6.06
CA ILE A 198 -11.12 8.24 5.61
C ILE A 198 -11.06 8.41 4.08
N GLY A 199 -10.52 7.42 3.35
CA GLY A 199 -10.39 7.45 1.89
C GLY A 199 -9.28 8.36 1.37
N ARG A 200 -8.24 8.61 2.16
CA ARG A 200 -7.09 9.48 1.81
C ARG A 200 -5.78 8.70 1.94
N PRO A 201 -5.41 7.85 0.98
CA PRO A 201 -4.16 7.09 1.05
C PRO A 201 -2.95 8.02 1.14
N LEU A 202 -1.86 7.51 1.75
CA LEU A 202 -0.65 8.30 1.97
C LEU A 202 -0.05 8.83 0.65
N SER A 203 -0.13 8.04 -0.44
CA SER A 203 0.29 8.48 -1.77
C SER A 203 -0.42 9.78 -2.22
N GLY A 204 -1.73 9.88 -1.97
CA GLY A 204 -2.52 11.08 -2.28
C GLY A 204 -2.13 12.29 -1.42
N ILE A 205 -1.91 12.05 -0.12
CA ILE A 205 -1.41 13.11 0.79
C ILE A 205 -0.06 13.64 0.30
N GLN A 206 0.87 12.76 -0.10
CA GLN A 206 2.19 13.16 -0.59
C GLN A 206 2.10 13.94 -1.91
N VAL A 207 1.22 13.55 -2.84
CA VAL A 207 0.98 14.33 -4.07
C VAL A 207 0.51 15.75 -3.73
N TYR A 208 -0.44 15.87 -2.82
CA TYR A 208 -0.94 17.17 -2.37
C TYR A 208 0.16 18.00 -1.68
N GLU A 209 0.89 17.42 -0.74
CA GLU A 209 1.95 18.10 0.01
C GLU A 209 3.12 18.54 -0.90
N ASN A 210 3.48 17.74 -1.91
CA ASN A 210 4.49 18.14 -2.90
C ASN A 210 4.01 19.35 -3.73
N GLY A 211 2.70 19.44 -4.03
CA GLY A 211 2.10 20.65 -4.60
C GLY A 211 2.21 21.86 -3.67
N ARG A 212 2.04 21.67 -2.35
CA ARG A 212 2.23 22.73 -1.36
C ARG A 212 3.70 23.18 -1.25
N ALA A 213 4.64 22.24 -1.39
CA ALA A 213 6.06 22.56 -1.49
C ALA A 213 6.37 23.41 -2.74
N VAL A 214 5.70 23.15 -3.87
CA VAL A 214 5.79 24.02 -5.06
C VAL A 214 5.19 25.39 -4.80
N ASP A 215 4.08 25.49 -4.06
CA ASP A 215 3.52 26.80 -3.66
C ASP A 215 4.53 27.59 -2.83
N TYR A 216 5.24 26.92 -1.90
CA TYR A 216 6.34 27.56 -1.16
C TYR A 216 7.46 28.02 -2.09
N LEU A 217 7.92 27.18 -3.02
CA LEU A 217 8.94 27.55 -4.00
C LEU A 217 8.50 28.77 -4.83
N CYS A 218 7.26 28.81 -5.29
CA CYS A 218 6.71 29.94 -6.05
C CYS A 218 6.59 31.22 -5.22
N SER A 219 6.49 31.13 -3.90
CA SER A 219 6.44 32.30 -3.01
C SER A 219 7.81 32.94 -2.77
N ARG A 220 8.90 32.25 -3.13
CA ARG A 220 10.26 32.72 -2.91
C ARG A 220 10.71 33.71 -4.01
N PRO A 221 11.20 34.90 -3.66
CA PRO A 221 11.63 35.90 -4.65
C PRO A 221 12.82 35.44 -5.50
N GLU A 222 13.66 34.53 -4.97
CA GLU A 222 14.80 33.95 -5.67
C GLU A 222 14.43 32.89 -6.71
N VAL A 223 13.20 32.32 -6.66
CA VAL A 223 12.79 31.20 -7.52
C VAL A 223 12.12 31.72 -8.80
N ASP A 224 12.45 31.08 -9.92
CA ASP A 224 11.68 31.18 -11.16
C ASP A 224 10.59 30.11 -11.19
N PRO A 225 9.31 30.46 -11.05
CA PRO A 225 8.23 29.50 -11.00
C PRO A 225 7.99 28.73 -12.32
N GLN A 226 8.61 29.19 -13.43
CA GLN A 226 8.54 28.51 -14.70
C GLN A 226 9.63 27.44 -14.91
N ARG A 227 10.55 27.29 -13.93
CA ARG A 227 11.72 26.41 -14.02
C ARG A 227 11.86 25.56 -12.77
N ILE A 228 10.83 24.75 -12.46
CA ILE A 228 10.80 23.87 -11.27
C ILE A 228 10.90 22.41 -11.72
N GLY A 229 11.76 21.65 -11.06
CA GLY A 229 11.89 20.20 -11.22
C GLY A 229 11.65 19.46 -9.90
N ILE A 230 11.56 18.12 -10.00
CA ILE A 230 11.43 17.22 -8.85
C ILE A 230 12.28 15.98 -9.04
N THR A 231 12.91 15.50 -7.97
CA THR A 231 13.65 14.25 -7.94
C THR A 231 13.65 13.62 -6.56
N GLY A 232 13.76 12.28 -6.52
CA GLY A 232 13.90 11.48 -5.33
C GLY A 232 14.09 10.02 -5.69
N ALA A 233 14.51 9.18 -4.74
CA ALA A 233 14.69 7.76 -4.97
C ALA A 233 13.80 6.91 -4.06
N SER A 234 13.51 5.66 -4.49
CA SER A 234 12.65 4.73 -3.74
C SER A 234 11.24 5.34 -3.55
N GLY A 235 10.68 5.36 -2.35
CA GLY A 235 9.46 6.12 -2.06
C GLY A 235 9.51 7.58 -2.49
N GLY A 236 10.70 8.22 -2.49
CA GLY A 236 10.88 9.57 -3.06
C GLY A 236 10.82 9.59 -4.58
N GLY A 237 11.19 8.50 -5.23
CA GLY A 237 11.01 8.34 -6.68
C GLY A 237 9.53 8.20 -7.04
N ASN A 238 8.75 7.44 -6.27
CA ASN A 238 7.31 7.36 -6.44
C ASN A 238 6.63 8.71 -6.19
N GLN A 239 7.04 9.44 -5.15
CA GLN A 239 6.59 10.82 -4.93
C GLN A 239 6.90 11.71 -6.14
N SER A 240 8.12 11.60 -6.70
CA SER A 240 8.53 12.37 -7.88
C SER A 240 7.68 12.03 -9.10
N MET A 241 7.41 10.74 -9.33
CA MET A 241 6.57 10.26 -10.42
C MET A 241 5.13 10.75 -10.30
N TYR A 242 4.49 10.53 -9.15
CA TYR A 242 3.09 10.92 -8.94
C TYR A 242 2.90 12.44 -8.92
N ALA A 243 3.74 13.17 -8.20
CA ALA A 243 3.66 14.63 -8.17
C ALA A 243 3.99 15.24 -9.54
N GLY A 244 4.99 14.69 -10.24
CA GLY A 244 5.34 15.10 -11.60
C GLY A 244 4.23 14.83 -12.62
N ALA A 245 3.52 13.71 -12.50
CA ALA A 245 2.35 13.39 -13.31
C ALA A 245 1.16 14.32 -13.04
N TRP A 246 0.98 14.74 -11.79
CA TRP A 246 -0.16 15.53 -11.33
C TRP A 246 0.03 17.03 -11.49
N ASP A 247 1.15 17.59 -10.99
CA ASP A 247 1.39 19.04 -10.97
C ASP A 247 2.21 19.49 -12.19
N GLU A 248 1.58 20.22 -13.08
CA GLU A 248 2.15 20.68 -14.34
C GLU A 248 3.22 21.79 -14.17
N ARG A 249 3.39 22.32 -12.97
CA ARG A 249 4.44 23.28 -12.66
C ARG A 249 5.84 22.64 -12.66
N PHE A 250 5.93 21.33 -12.42
CA PHE A 250 7.18 20.58 -12.63
C PHE A 250 7.50 20.47 -14.13
N LYS A 251 8.60 21.08 -14.57
CA LYS A 251 9.06 21.05 -15.96
C LYS A 251 10.04 19.91 -16.25
N ALA A 252 10.70 19.41 -15.23
CA ALA A 252 11.62 18.28 -15.29
C ALA A 252 11.34 17.34 -14.11
N VAL A 253 11.15 16.04 -14.40
CA VAL A 253 10.79 15.01 -13.43
C VAL A 253 11.81 13.88 -13.52
N ALA A 254 12.44 13.51 -12.40
CA ALA A 254 13.49 12.50 -12.38
C ALA A 254 13.29 11.51 -11.22
N PRO A 255 12.39 10.50 -11.35
CA PRO A 255 12.28 9.40 -10.39
C PRO A 255 13.48 8.45 -10.50
N VAL A 256 14.01 8.03 -9.35
CA VAL A 256 15.18 7.15 -9.24
C VAL A 256 14.82 5.90 -8.45
N CYS A 257 15.18 4.72 -8.96
CA CYS A 257 14.99 3.42 -8.30
C CYS A 257 13.55 3.22 -7.78
N SER A 258 12.55 3.50 -8.62
CA SER A 258 11.13 3.48 -8.20
C SER A 258 10.17 3.18 -9.34
N VAL A 259 10.63 3.15 -10.56
CA VAL A 259 9.77 2.90 -11.72
C VAL A 259 9.86 1.42 -12.11
N GLY A 260 8.68 0.82 -12.30
CA GLY A 260 8.52 -0.53 -12.80
C GLY A 260 7.22 -0.71 -13.54
N THR A 261 6.43 -1.69 -13.15
CA THR A 261 5.02 -1.86 -13.56
C THR A 261 4.18 -2.11 -12.31
N TYR A 262 2.92 -1.68 -12.29
CA TYR A 262 2.03 -2.00 -11.18
C TYR A 262 1.81 -3.52 -11.02
N GLN A 263 1.86 -4.26 -12.12
CA GLN A 263 1.81 -5.72 -12.06
C GLN A 263 3.04 -6.33 -11.35
N ALA A 264 4.20 -5.69 -11.42
CA ALA A 264 5.42 -6.16 -10.74
C ALA A 264 5.36 -5.99 -9.21
N TYR A 265 4.52 -5.08 -8.70
CA TYR A 265 4.28 -4.98 -7.26
C TYR A 265 3.53 -6.21 -6.72
N LEU A 266 2.78 -6.92 -7.56
CA LEU A 266 2.10 -8.15 -7.14
C LEU A 266 3.12 -9.28 -6.95
N GLY A 267 3.34 -9.66 -5.71
CA GLY A 267 4.37 -10.61 -5.31
C GLY A 267 5.62 -9.99 -4.69
N ALA A 268 5.67 -8.66 -4.65
CA ALA A 268 6.65 -7.89 -3.90
C ALA A 268 5.98 -7.19 -2.72
N ALA A 269 6.76 -6.88 -1.71
CA ALA A 269 6.34 -5.94 -0.66
C ALA A 269 6.56 -4.52 -1.18
N CYS A 270 5.56 -3.66 -1.07
CA CYS A 270 5.73 -2.23 -1.28
C CYS A 270 5.24 -1.43 -0.08
N CYS A 271 5.53 -0.16 -0.05
CA CYS A 271 5.21 0.68 1.10
C CYS A 271 3.85 1.36 0.90
N MET A 272 3.15 1.63 2.01
CA MET A 272 1.84 2.27 1.97
C MET A 272 1.82 3.64 1.27
N CYS A 273 2.97 4.31 1.19
CA CYS A 273 3.13 5.56 0.45
C CYS A 273 3.12 5.41 -1.09
N GLU A 274 3.25 4.19 -1.58
CA GLU A 274 3.28 3.86 -3.01
C GLU A 274 1.89 3.45 -3.52
N VAL A 275 1.05 2.93 -2.63
CA VAL A 275 -0.25 2.36 -2.98
C VAL A 275 -1.23 3.42 -3.49
N VAL A 276 -1.73 3.18 -4.69
CA VAL A 276 -2.90 3.89 -5.24
C VAL A 276 -4.05 2.90 -5.31
N PRO A 277 -5.04 2.97 -4.41
CA PRO A 277 -6.14 2.02 -4.38
C PRO A 277 -6.86 1.93 -5.73
N GLY A 278 -6.96 0.72 -6.26
CA GLY A 278 -7.61 0.47 -7.56
C GLY A 278 -6.79 0.85 -8.79
N ALA A 279 -5.50 1.15 -8.66
CA ALA A 279 -4.70 1.55 -9.83
C ALA A 279 -4.77 0.53 -10.96
N LEU A 280 -4.60 -0.76 -10.70
CA LEU A 280 -4.70 -1.81 -11.72
C LEU A 280 -6.10 -2.00 -12.31
N ALA A 281 -7.15 -1.50 -11.65
CA ALA A 281 -8.48 -1.47 -12.24
C ALA A 281 -8.64 -0.34 -13.27
N MET A 282 -7.88 0.75 -13.15
CA MET A 282 -7.99 1.93 -14.01
C MET A 282 -6.81 2.13 -14.97
N THR A 283 -5.59 1.71 -14.60
CA THR A 283 -4.38 2.05 -15.33
C THR A 283 -3.22 1.10 -15.06
N GLU A 284 -2.12 1.32 -15.79
CA GLU A 284 -0.78 0.78 -15.51
C GLU A 284 0.20 1.93 -15.29
N GLU A 285 1.33 1.68 -14.62
CA GLU A 285 2.32 2.71 -14.26
C GLU A 285 2.84 3.50 -15.47
N SER A 286 2.92 2.85 -16.63
CA SER A 286 3.27 3.48 -17.90
C SER A 286 2.39 4.70 -18.25
N ARG A 287 1.11 4.67 -17.89
CA ARG A 287 0.20 5.80 -18.11
C ARG A 287 0.43 6.93 -17.11
N ILE A 288 0.89 6.62 -15.89
CA ILE A 288 1.33 7.64 -14.94
C ILE A 288 2.56 8.37 -15.50
N LEU A 289 3.54 7.64 -16.03
CA LEU A 289 4.68 8.24 -16.73
C LEU A 289 4.21 9.13 -17.89
N ALA A 290 3.25 8.65 -18.69
CA ALA A 290 2.70 9.37 -19.84
C ALA A 290 1.98 10.67 -19.44
N LEU A 291 1.39 10.79 -18.24
CA LEU A 291 0.80 12.03 -17.73
C LEU A 291 1.81 13.19 -17.61
N THR A 292 3.11 12.87 -17.54
CA THR A 292 4.16 13.90 -17.52
C THR A 292 4.32 14.59 -18.88
N ALA A 293 3.96 13.92 -20.00
CA ALA A 293 4.07 14.51 -21.34
C ALA A 293 3.26 15.81 -21.48
N PRO A 294 3.77 16.86 -22.18
CA PRO A 294 5.03 16.89 -22.95
C PRO A 294 6.27 17.32 -22.14
N ARG A 295 6.21 17.37 -20.81
CA ARG A 295 7.30 17.81 -19.94
C ARG A 295 8.43 16.77 -19.90
N ALA A 296 9.63 17.21 -19.50
CA ALA A 296 10.80 16.35 -19.49
C ALA A 296 10.70 15.27 -18.38
N LEU A 297 11.01 14.02 -18.74
CA LEU A 297 11.00 12.88 -17.84
C LEU A 297 12.26 12.03 -18.03
N LEU A 298 12.99 11.81 -16.94
CA LEU A 298 14.16 10.92 -16.85
C LEU A 298 13.91 9.87 -15.79
N ILE A 299 13.95 8.60 -16.17
CA ILE A 299 13.96 7.48 -15.24
C ILE A 299 15.40 7.03 -15.01
N ILE A 300 15.80 6.83 -13.74
CA ILE A 300 17.12 6.30 -13.38
C ILE A 300 16.90 5.00 -12.62
N SER A 301 17.47 3.88 -13.13
CA SER A 301 17.34 2.55 -12.57
C SER A 301 18.70 1.98 -12.16
N ALA A 302 18.72 1.19 -11.09
CA ALA A 302 19.86 0.41 -10.64
C ALA A 302 19.80 -1.02 -11.21
N THR A 303 20.96 -1.59 -11.59
CA THR A 303 21.02 -2.97 -12.16
C THR A 303 20.71 -4.07 -11.15
N GLN A 304 20.92 -3.80 -9.86
CA GLN A 304 20.77 -4.76 -8.77
C GLN A 304 19.60 -4.38 -7.83
N ASP A 305 18.55 -3.77 -8.39
CA ASP A 305 17.36 -3.37 -7.64
C ASP A 305 16.39 -4.54 -7.44
N ALA A 306 15.39 -4.35 -6.56
CA ALA A 306 14.30 -5.28 -6.37
C ALA A 306 13.48 -5.46 -7.67
N PHE A 307 12.84 -6.61 -7.83
CA PHE A 307 12.15 -6.97 -9.07
C PHE A 307 11.17 -5.89 -9.55
N GLN A 308 10.37 -5.33 -8.65
CA GLN A 308 9.38 -4.29 -8.98
C GLN A 308 10.00 -2.99 -9.52
N PHE A 309 11.26 -2.72 -9.21
CA PHE A 309 12.03 -1.55 -9.69
C PHE A 309 13.16 -1.93 -10.64
N SER A 310 13.15 -3.17 -11.13
CA SER A 310 14.21 -3.66 -12.01
C SER A 310 14.24 -2.89 -13.33
N VAL A 311 15.43 -2.87 -13.93
CA VAL A 311 15.64 -2.27 -15.27
C VAL A 311 14.64 -2.82 -16.30
N GLY A 312 14.33 -4.13 -16.22
CA GLY A 312 13.38 -4.77 -17.13
C GLY A 312 11.94 -4.27 -16.96
N GLU A 313 11.47 -4.12 -15.73
CA GLU A 313 10.12 -3.62 -15.47
C GLU A 313 10.02 -2.11 -15.81
N ALA A 314 11.03 -1.33 -15.46
CA ALA A 314 11.09 0.08 -15.87
C ALA A 314 11.06 0.23 -17.40
N ALA A 315 11.81 -0.58 -18.13
CA ALA A 315 11.84 -0.55 -19.59
C ALA A 315 10.47 -0.87 -20.23
N LYS A 316 9.67 -1.76 -19.63
CA LYS A 316 8.29 -2.04 -20.07
C LYS A 316 7.42 -0.78 -19.97
N SER A 317 7.40 -0.12 -18.81
CA SER A 317 6.62 1.10 -18.59
C SER A 317 7.08 2.25 -19.47
N ILE A 318 8.38 2.45 -19.64
CA ILE A 318 8.95 3.46 -20.54
C ILE A 318 8.52 3.19 -21.98
N SER A 319 8.64 1.94 -22.44
CA SER A 319 8.25 1.55 -23.81
C SER A 319 6.77 1.81 -24.07
N ALA A 320 5.91 1.51 -23.10
CA ALA A 320 4.47 1.74 -23.22
C ALA A 320 4.07 3.22 -23.08
N ALA A 321 4.86 4.06 -22.38
CA ALA A 321 4.63 5.49 -22.29
C ALA A 321 5.11 6.29 -23.52
N ARG A 322 6.17 5.83 -24.20
CA ARG A 322 6.83 6.53 -25.32
C ARG A 322 5.91 6.92 -26.48
N PRO A 323 4.91 6.11 -26.90
CA PRO A 323 3.96 6.53 -27.92
C PRO A 323 3.24 7.84 -27.60
N VAL A 324 2.93 8.10 -26.33
CA VAL A 324 2.30 9.37 -25.92
C VAL A 324 3.26 10.55 -26.09
N PHE A 325 4.53 10.41 -25.71
CA PHE A 325 5.52 11.47 -25.95
C PHE A 325 5.74 11.73 -27.44
N SER A 326 5.66 10.69 -28.27
CA SER A 326 5.75 10.81 -29.72
C SER A 326 4.60 11.64 -30.31
N LEU A 327 3.38 11.58 -29.74
CA LEU A 327 2.26 12.45 -30.14
C LEU A 327 2.54 13.95 -29.94
N TYR A 328 3.47 14.28 -29.04
CA TYR A 328 3.95 15.65 -28.82
C TYR A 328 5.25 15.99 -29.57
N ASN A 329 5.67 15.14 -30.52
CA ASN A 329 6.94 15.26 -31.25
C ASN A 329 8.19 15.17 -30.34
N LEU A 330 8.13 14.35 -29.27
CA LEU A 330 9.20 14.14 -28.29
C LEU A 330 9.56 12.63 -28.20
N PRO A 331 9.99 11.98 -29.32
CA PRO A 331 10.21 10.52 -29.35
C PRO A 331 11.37 10.05 -28.46
N ASP A 332 12.29 10.96 -28.09
CA ASP A 332 13.43 10.68 -27.22
C ASP A 332 13.05 10.65 -25.71
N LEU A 333 11.82 10.99 -25.37
CA LEU A 333 11.30 10.94 -24.01
C LEU A 333 10.31 9.76 -23.86
N PRO A 334 10.20 9.18 -22.67
CA PRO A 334 11.04 9.37 -21.50
C PRO A 334 12.48 8.88 -21.72
N ARG A 335 13.45 9.56 -21.12
CA ARG A 335 14.84 9.06 -21.07
C ARG A 335 14.99 7.99 -20.00
N HIS A 336 15.88 7.04 -20.24
CA HIS A 336 16.25 6.00 -19.26
C HIS A 336 17.75 5.97 -19.06
N THR A 337 18.20 6.14 -17.83
CA THR A 337 19.60 5.95 -17.42
C THR A 337 19.67 4.72 -16.51
N VAL A 338 20.57 3.81 -16.83
CA VAL A 338 20.82 2.60 -16.06
C VAL A 338 22.21 2.70 -15.44
N VAL A 339 22.31 2.49 -14.13
CA VAL A 339 23.56 2.58 -13.38
C VAL A 339 23.85 1.22 -12.74
N GLU A 340 25.09 0.75 -12.85
CA GLU A 340 25.56 -0.45 -12.17
C GLU A 340 25.65 -0.19 -10.67
N SER A 341 24.62 -0.60 -9.93
CA SER A 341 24.45 -0.28 -8.51
C SER A 341 23.37 -1.14 -7.87
N PRO A 342 23.42 -1.40 -6.56
CA PRO A 342 22.26 -1.76 -5.78
C PRO A 342 21.27 -0.59 -5.71
N HIS A 343 20.15 -0.78 -5.01
CA HIS A 343 19.14 0.25 -4.75
C HIS A 343 19.74 1.45 -4.00
N ASP A 344 19.92 2.59 -4.69
CA ASP A 344 20.63 3.75 -4.16
C ASP A 344 20.26 5.04 -4.91
N TYR A 345 20.82 6.16 -4.47
CA TYR A 345 20.94 7.42 -5.22
C TYR A 345 22.38 7.91 -5.17
N ASN A 346 23.29 7.07 -5.68
CA ASN A 346 24.73 7.30 -5.66
C ASN A 346 25.20 8.42 -6.61
N GLN A 347 26.49 8.71 -6.57
CA GLN A 347 27.06 9.81 -7.36
C GLN A 347 26.80 9.69 -8.87
N PRO A 348 26.99 8.54 -9.57
CA PRO A 348 26.66 8.45 -11.01
C PRO A 348 25.21 8.77 -11.32
N MET A 349 24.26 8.38 -10.45
CA MET A 349 22.84 8.68 -10.60
C MET A 349 22.58 10.20 -10.39
N ARG A 350 23.27 10.82 -9.42
CA ARG A 350 23.17 12.28 -9.21
C ARG A 350 23.75 13.05 -10.38
N GLU A 351 24.87 12.62 -10.95
CA GLU A 351 25.49 13.26 -12.12
C GLU A 351 24.58 13.20 -13.36
N ALA A 352 23.88 12.10 -13.58
CA ALA A 352 22.88 11.96 -14.64
C ALA A 352 21.71 12.94 -14.40
N MET A 353 21.21 13.02 -13.18
CA MET A 353 20.15 13.97 -12.81
C MET A 353 20.60 15.42 -12.95
N TYR A 354 21.84 15.78 -12.56
CA TYR A 354 22.36 17.13 -12.73
C TYR A 354 22.37 17.59 -14.19
N GLY A 355 22.82 16.70 -15.10
CA GLY A 355 22.83 17.00 -16.53
C GLY A 355 21.42 17.22 -17.07
N PHE A 356 20.47 16.34 -16.69
CA PHE A 356 19.09 16.44 -17.10
C PHE A 356 18.42 17.72 -16.58
N MET A 357 18.55 18.04 -15.29
CA MET A 357 17.97 19.25 -14.70
C MET A 357 18.58 20.52 -15.33
N THR A 358 19.90 20.51 -15.60
CA THR A 358 20.60 21.64 -16.24
C THR A 358 20.07 21.87 -17.66
N GLN A 359 19.88 20.81 -18.44
CA GLN A 359 19.33 20.95 -19.80
C GLN A 359 17.90 21.52 -19.76
N HIS A 360 17.02 20.95 -18.96
CA HIS A 360 15.59 21.23 -19.05
C HIS A 360 15.13 22.43 -18.23
N LEU A 361 15.87 22.82 -17.17
CA LEU A 361 15.50 23.98 -16.34
C LEU A 361 16.37 25.21 -16.60
N LYS A 362 17.57 25.05 -17.16
CA LYS A 362 18.45 26.18 -17.51
C LYS A 362 18.57 26.39 -19.01
N GLY A 363 18.16 25.42 -19.84
CA GLY A 363 18.41 25.44 -21.28
C GLY A 363 19.89 25.35 -21.63
N GLN A 364 20.71 24.69 -20.77
CA GLN A 364 22.15 24.57 -20.92
C GLN A 364 22.61 23.13 -21.01
N GLY A 365 23.65 22.87 -21.78
CA GLY A 365 24.20 21.52 -21.95
C GLY A 365 23.29 20.62 -22.83
N THR A 366 23.63 19.34 -22.85
CA THR A 366 22.96 18.32 -23.69
C THR A 366 22.21 17.27 -22.87
N GLY A 367 22.16 17.43 -21.54
CA GLY A 367 21.56 16.45 -20.62
C GLY A 367 22.45 15.23 -20.35
N GLN A 368 23.70 15.26 -20.79
CA GLN A 368 24.70 14.27 -20.39
C GLN A 368 25.09 14.48 -18.93
N PRO A 369 25.54 13.44 -18.22
CA PRO A 369 25.95 13.56 -16.84
C PRO A 369 26.95 14.69 -16.63
N ILE A 370 26.73 15.49 -15.56
CA ILE A 370 27.64 16.54 -15.13
C ILE A 370 28.38 16.03 -13.88
N PRO A 371 29.73 16.05 -13.89
CA PRO A 371 30.50 15.64 -12.72
C PRO A 371 30.05 16.35 -11.44
N GLU A 372 29.91 15.58 -10.37
CA GLU A 372 29.47 16.14 -9.09
C GLU A 372 30.49 17.15 -8.57
N PRO A 373 30.07 18.40 -8.26
CA PRO A 373 30.98 19.37 -7.63
C PRO A 373 31.40 18.85 -6.24
N SER A 374 32.55 19.29 -5.75
CA SER A 374 32.97 18.96 -4.39
C SER A 374 31.88 19.36 -3.40
N ILE A 375 31.37 18.44 -2.60
CA ILE A 375 30.31 18.68 -1.62
C ILE A 375 30.81 18.44 -0.20
N SER A 376 30.21 19.13 0.75
CA SER A 376 30.37 18.87 2.18
C SER A 376 28.98 18.60 2.76
N LEU A 377 28.88 17.56 3.57
CA LEU A 377 27.63 17.24 4.25
C LEU A 377 27.62 17.89 5.62
N GLU A 378 26.44 18.24 6.08
CA GLU A 378 26.19 18.69 7.43
C GLU A 378 25.98 17.51 8.38
N GLU A 379 26.30 17.70 9.65
CA GLU A 379 25.83 16.76 10.66
C GLU A 379 24.29 16.73 10.64
N PRO A 380 23.66 15.56 10.61
CA PRO A 380 22.19 15.45 10.49
C PRO A 380 21.43 16.30 11.51
N GLU A 381 21.87 16.36 12.75
CA GLU A 381 21.24 17.15 13.81
C GLU A 381 21.31 18.66 13.51
N ALA A 382 22.34 19.13 12.81
CA ALA A 382 22.45 20.53 12.41
C ALA A 382 21.36 20.97 11.42
N LEU A 383 20.74 20.03 10.69
CA LEU A 383 19.66 20.31 9.73
C LEU A 383 18.25 20.17 10.34
N ARG A 384 18.13 19.78 11.60
CA ARG A 384 16.82 19.68 12.25
C ARG A 384 16.21 21.05 12.45
N CYS A 385 14.92 21.16 12.12
CA CYS A 385 14.12 22.35 12.41
C CYS A 385 13.89 22.49 13.92
N TYR A 386 13.71 21.36 14.60
CA TYR A 386 13.52 21.28 16.03
C TYR A 386 14.55 20.33 16.64
N PRO A 387 15.46 20.83 17.49
CA PRO A 387 16.47 20.01 18.14
C PRO A 387 15.86 18.90 19.01
N GLY A 388 16.47 17.74 19.02
CA GLY A 388 15.98 16.58 19.74
C GLY A 388 14.64 16.09 19.21
N THR A 389 13.66 15.88 20.08
CA THR A 389 12.30 15.43 19.71
C THR A 389 11.25 16.54 19.87
N THR A 390 11.68 17.75 20.16
CA THR A 390 10.78 18.87 20.43
C THR A 390 10.20 19.40 19.14
N ARG A 391 8.95 19.12 18.89
CA ARG A 391 8.11 19.81 17.91
C ARG A 391 6.93 20.44 18.65
N PRO A 392 6.28 21.47 18.11
CA PRO A 392 5.09 22.03 18.72
C PRO A 392 4.01 20.99 18.96
N ASP A 393 3.39 20.98 20.14
CA ASP A 393 2.39 19.98 20.56
C ASP A 393 1.09 20.08 19.75
N ASP A 394 0.82 21.23 19.13
CA ASP A 394 -0.34 21.47 18.28
C ASP A 394 -0.21 20.91 16.85
N TRP A 395 0.96 20.37 16.51
CA TRP A 395 1.18 19.73 15.22
C TRP A 395 0.58 18.33 15.19
N LEU A 396 -0.28 18.11 14.22
CA LEU A 396 -0.90 16.81 14.06
C LEU A 396 0.08 15.77 13.51
N THR A 397 0.15 14.64 14.17
CA THR A 397 0.73 13.42 13.61
C THR A 397 -0.21 12.83 12.55
N LEU A 398 0.27 11.90 11.74
CA LEU A 398 -0.52 11.27 10.69
C LEU A 398 -1.81 10.61 11.24
N PRO A 399 -1.79 9.78 12.31
CA PRO A 399 -3.02 9.24 12.87
C PRO A 399 -3.94 10.31 13.50
N GLN A 400 -3.39 11.33 14.14
CA GLN A 400 -4.20 12.43 14.70
C GLN A 400 -4.92 13.21 13.60
N PHE A 401 -4.24 13.45 12.47
CA PHE A 401 -4.87 14.02 11.28
C PHE A 401 -6.01 13.12 10.79
N ALA A 402 -5.75 11.81 10.61
CA ALA A 402 -6.75 10.85 10.19
C ALA A 402 -7.97 10.83 11.14
N ALA A 403 -7.74 10.83 12.45
CA ALA A 403 -8.79 10.84 13.45
C ALA A 403 -9.62 12.14 13.44
N ARG A 404 -8.97 13.29 13.24
CA ARG A 404 -9.68 14.58 13.10
C ARG A 404 -10.60 14.58 11.88
N GLU A 405 -10.08 14.17 10.72
CA GLU A 405 -10.88 14.06 9.50
C GLU A 405 -12.02 13.06 9.67
N ALA A 406 -11.77 11.90 10.27
CA ALA A 406 -12.75 10.88 10.56
C ALA A 406 -13.91 11.41 11.43
N ARG A 407 -13.60 12.13 12.51
CA ARG A 407 -14.61 12.76 13.37
C ARG A 407 -15.43 13.77 12.60
N GLY A 408 -14.82 14.60 11.75
CA GLY A 408 -15.51 15.55 10.87
C GLY A 408 -16.47 14.86 9.91
N LEU A 409 -16.03 13.75 9.27
CA LEU A 409 -16.87 12.95 8.39
C LEU A 409 -18.09 12.37 9.13
N LEU A 410 -17.88 11.81 10.32
CA LEU A 410 -18.96 11.23 11.13
C LEU A 410 -19.94 12.29 11.66
N GLN A 411 -19.46 13.46 12.07
CA GLN A 411 -20.30 14.58 12.53
C GLN A 411 -21.16 15.16 11.40
N SER A 412 -20.62 15.23 10.18
CA SER A 412 -21.35 15.74 9.01
C SER A 412 -22.19 14.68 8.31
N ARG A 413 -22.10 13.42 8.74
CA ARG A 413 -22.81 12.28 8.14
C ARG A 413 -24.33 12.45 8.27
N LYS A 414 -25.02 12.35 7.14
CA LYS A 414 -26.49 12.27 7.12
C LYS A 414 -26.90 10.80 7.25
N PRO A 415 -27.94 10.49 8.05
CA PRO A 415 -28.52 9.16 8.07
C PRO A 415 -28.91 8.70 6.66
N LEU A 416 -28.62 7.45 6.34
CA LEU A 416 -28.96 6.84 5.06
C LEU A 416 -30.00 5.73 5.27
N PRO A 417 -30.91 5.50 4.31
CA PRO A 417 -31.74 4.30 4.31
C PRO A 417 -30.86 3.04 4.36
N PRO A 418 -31.28 1.98 5.11
CA PRO A 418 -30.49 0.76 5.21
C PRO A 418 -30.12 0.14 3.86
N SER A 419 -31.02 0.17 2.88
CA SER A 419 -30.76 -0.34 1.52
C SER A 419 -29.64 0.44 0.80
N GLU A 420 -29.62 1.76 0.93
CA GLU A 420 -28.57 2.59 0.34
C GLU A 420 -27.23 2.37 1.04
N LEU A 421 -27.23 2.24 2.36
CA LEU A 421 -26.03 1.97 3.13
C LEU A 421 -25.42 0.62 2.77
N ARG A 422 -26.25 -0.44 2.61
CA ARG A 422 -25.78 -1.76 2.11
C ARG A 422 -25.14 -1.63 0.73
N GLN A 423 -25.75 -0.92 -0.21
CA GLN A 423 -25.20 -0.71 -1.54
C GLN A 423 -23.86 0.04 -1.52
N ARG A 424 -23.72 1.05 -0.65
CA ARG A 424 -22.46 1.77 -0.49
C ARG A 424 -21.37 0.88 0.09
N LEU A 425 -21.69 0.12 1.13
CA LEU A 425 -20.77 -0.84 1.74
C LEU A 425 -20.32 -1.89 0.71
N GLU A 426 -21.24 -2.41 -0.09
CA GLU A 426 -20.94 -3.39 -1.14
C GLU A 426 -19.98 -2.83 -2.22
N ARG A 427 -20.18 -1.60 -2.65
CA ARG A 427 -19.25 -0.93 -3.57
C ARG A 427 -17.86 -0.72 -2.97
N LEU A 428 -17.77 -0.28 -1.73
CA LEU A 428 -16.50 -0.07 -1.01
C LEU A 428 -15.70 -1.36 -0.87
N LEU A 429 -16.39 -2.48 -0.69
CA LEU A 429 -15.81 -3.81 -0.59
C LEU A 429 -15.39 -4.41 -1.96
N GLY A 430 -15.55 -3.64 -3.05
CA GLY A 430 -15.12 -4.06 -4.39
C GLY A 430 -16.09 -5.01 -5.10
N GLY A 431 -17.37 -5.00 -4.70
CA GLY A 431 -18.41 -5.89 -5.22
C GLY A 431 -18.36 -7.28 -4.58
N THR A 432 -19.31 -7.53 -3.71
CA THR A 432 -19.35 -8.75 -2.88
C THR A 432 -20.38 -9.78 -3.35
N GLU A 433 -21.02 -9.52 -4.49
CA GLU A 433 -21.95 -10.49 -5.09
C GLU A 433 -21.25 -11.82 -5.38
N PRO A 434 -21.87 -12.96 -5.03
CA PRO A 434 -21.29 -14.29 -5.25
C PRO A 434 -20.91 -14.58 -6.70
N GLY A 435 -21.56 -13.93 -7.66
CA GLY A 435 -21.32 -14.15 -9.09
C GLY A 435 -21.61 -15.58 -9.53
N ALA A 436 -20.86 -16.07 -10.52
CA ALA A 436 -20.97 -17.42 -11.05
C ALA A 436 -20.12 -18.46 -10.29
N GLY A 437 -19.78 -18.20 -9.04
CA GLY A 437 -19.05 -19.14 -8.21
C GLY A 437 -19.79 -20.48 -8.08
N THR A 438 -19.05 -21.60 -8.08
CA THR A 438 -19.61 -22.95 -8.02
C THR A 438 -19.06 -23.71 -6.83
N GLY A 439 -19.80 -24.73 -6.40
CA GLY A 439 -19.37 -25.63 -5.32
C GLY A 439 -19.78 -27.06 -5.57
N GLN A 440 -18.85 -28.00 -5.33
CA GLN A 440 -19.11 -29.43 -5.37
C GLN A 440 -19.11 -29.99 -3.95
N LEU A 441 -20.26 -30.49 -3.53
CA LEU A 441 -20.43 -31.14 -2.22
C LEU A 441 -20.16 -32.62 -2.33
N THR A 442 -19.41 -33.18 -1.39
CA THR A 442 -19.17 -34.61 -1.22
C THR A 442 -19.41 -35.00 0.24
N SER A 443 -19.72 -36.26 0.49
CA SER A 443 -19.93 -36.78 1.86
C SER A 443 -18.95 -37.92 2.12
N PRO A 444 -17.75 -37.64 2.64
CA PRO A 444 -16.72 -38.67 2.83
C PRO A 444 -17.04 -39.68 3.94
N ALA A 445 -17.91 -39.32 4.89
CA ALA A 445 -18.39 -40.21 5.96
C ALA A 445 -19.83 -39.82 6.36
N PRO A 446 -20.60 -40.73 6.99
CA PRO A 446 -21.95 -40.42 7.45
C PRO A 446 -21.98 -39.16 8.36
N GLY A 447 -22.86 -38.21 8.03
CA GLY A 447 -23.06 -37.01 8.78
C GLY A 447 -21.97 -35.93 8.58
N THR A 448 -20.98 -36.17 7.71
CA THR A 448 -19.97 -35.18 7.35
C THR A 448 -20.10 -34.76 5.88
N PHE A 449 -19.54 -33.60 5.55
CA PHE A 449 -19.43 -33.13 4.17
C PHE A 449 -18.14 -32.36 3.92
N GLU A 450 -17.74 -32.35 2.67
CA GLU A 450 -16.71 -31.46 2.13
C GLU A 450 -17.32 -30.66 0.98
N LEU A 451 -17.04 -29.38 0.92
CA LEU A 451 -17.43 -28.48 -0.16
C LEU A 451 -16.19 -27.91 -0.83
N GLN A 452 -15.96 -28.29 -2.08
CA GLN A 452 -14.95 -27.65 -2.91
C GLN A 452 -15.58 -26.44 -3.59
N LEU A 453 -15.11 -25.25 -3.20
CA LEU A 453 -15.63 -23.98 -3.64
C LEU A 453 -14.70 -23.38 -4.70
N LYS A 454 -15.27 -22.93 -5.81
CA LYS A 454 -14.59 -22.15 -6.85
C LYS A 454 -15.23 -20.77 -6.93
N PRO A 455 -14.84 -19.82 -6.05
CA PRO A 455 -15.47 -18.50 -6.01
C PRO A 455 -15.19 -17.69 -7.26
N GLU A 456 -14.02 -17.90 -7.85
CA GLU A 456 -13.54 -17.19 -9.04
C GLU A 456 -12.55 -18.04 -9.84
N ALA A 457 -12.32 -17.67 -11.10
CA ALA A 457 -11.32 -18.34 -11.93
C ALA A 457 -9.92 -18.27 -11.26
N GLY A 458 -9.22 -19.40 -11.24
CA GLY A 458 -7.88 -19.48 -10.64
C GLY A 458 -7.85 -19.64 -9.13
N LEU A 459 -9.00 -19.60 -8.43
CA LEU A 459 -9.06 -19.75 -6.98
C LEU A 459 -9.96 -20.91 -6.57
N GLN A 460 -9.47 -21.75 -5.65
CA GLN A 460 -10.21 -22.84 -5.06
C GLN A 460 -10.08 -22.81 -3.54
N LEU A 461 -11.23 -22.89 -2.85
CA LEU A 461 -11.33 -23.02 -1.41
C LEU A 461 -11.92 -24.38 -1.06
N GLN A 462 -11.60 -24.88 0.11
CA GLN A 462 -12.15 -26.14 0.61
C GLN A 462 -12.75 -25.91 1.99
N LEU A 463 -13.99 -26.38 2.16
CA LEU A 463 -14.67 -26.42 3.44
C LEU A 463 -14.80 -27.86 3.89
N VAL A 464 -14.76 -28.05 5.19
CA VAL A 464 -15.13 -29.28 5.86
C VAL A 464 -16.29 -29.01 6.83
N GLY A 465 -17.19 -29.92 6.99
CA GLY A 465 -18.32 -29.69 7.85
C GLY A 465 -19.02 -30.96 8.34
N ARG A 466 -19.97 -30.75 9.24
CA ARG A 466 -20.86 -31.76 9.77
C ARG A 466 -22.31 -31.32 9.59
N ASN A 467 -23.14 -32.21 9.11
CA ASN A 467 -24.58 -31.96 8.90
C ASN A 467 -25.29 -31.64 10.22
N PRO A 468 -26.34 -30.80 10.20
CA PRO A 468 -27.25 -30.65 11.31
C PRO A 468 -27.89 -31.98 11.69
N LYS A 469 -28.26 -32.15 12.96
CA LYS A 469 -28.93 -33.40 13.43
C LYS A 469 -30.34 -33.58 12.86
N SER A 470 -30.99 -32.48 12.46
CA SER A 470 -32.31 -32.47 11.81
C SER A 470 -32.40 -31.29 10.83
N ALA A 471 -33.38 -31.32 9.93
CA ALA A 471 -33.63 -30.23 8.98
C ALA A 471 -34.03 -28.90 9.67
N ASP A 472 -34.60 -29.00 10.87
CA ASP A 472 -34.98 -27.81 11.67
C ASP A 472 -33.81 -27.24 12.48
N ALA A 473 -32.67 -27.93 12.51
CA ALA A 473 -31.48 -27.43 13.19
C ALA A 473 -30.69 -26.46 12.30
N GLY A 474 -30.09 -25.44 12.92
CA GLY A 474 -29.22 -24.46 12.25
C GLY A 474 -27.84 -25.02 11.91
N LEU A 475 -27.08 -24.22 11.15
CA LEU A 475 -25.69 -24.47 10.81
C LEU A 475 -24.82 -23.28 11.21
N ARG A 476 -23.70 -23.54 11.87
CA ARG A 476 -22.69 -22.52 12.20
C ARG A 476 -21.58 -22.53 11.15
N LEU A 477 -21.43 -21.43 10.42
CA LEU A 477 -20.33 -21.22 9.49
C LEU A 477 -19.17 -20.53 10.22
N ILE A 478 -18.14 -21.32 10.56
CA ILE A 478 -16.97 -20.89 11.32
C ILE A 478 -15.94 -20.34 10.35
N LEU A 479 -15.59 -19.07 10.50
CA LEU A 479 -14.61 -18.38 9.69
C LEU A 479 -13.25 -18.39 10.41
N THR A 480 -12.19 -18.77 9.71
CA THR A 480 -10.86 -18.82 10.30
C THR A 480 -9.77 -18.29 9.36
N GLY A 481 -8.82 -17.55 9.91
CA GLY A 481 -7.57 -17.20 9.26
C GLY A 481 -6.35 -17.95 9.81
N GLN A 482 -6.58 -18.92 10.72
CA GLN A 482 -5.53 -19.63 11.44
C GLN A 482 -5.50 -21.14 11.13
N GLY A 483 -6.27 -21.57 10.13
CA GLY A 483 -6.43 -22.96 9.76
C GLY A 483 -7.56 -23.69 10.53
N SER A 484 -8.07 -24.74 9.91
CA SER A 484 -9.20 -25.55 10.45
C SER A 484 -8.85 -26.31 11.73
N ASP A 485 -7.56 -26.53 12.00
CA ASP A 485 -7.06 -27.27 13.17
C ASP A 485 -6.80 -26.41 14.40
N HIS A 486 -7.04 -25.10 14.31
CA HIS A 486 -6.82 -24.19 15.43
C HIS A 486 -7.69 -24.55 16.64
N PRO A 487 -7.18 -24.48 17.89
CA PRO A 487 -7.93 -24.86 19.10
C PRO A 487 -9.28 -24.15 19.24
N TRP A 488 -9.35 -22.86 18.90
CA TRP A 488 -10.60 -22.11 18.92
C TRP A 488 -11.63 -22.69 17.92
N VAL A 489 -11.21 -23.09 16.72
CA VAL A 489 -12.10 -23.70 15.71
C VAL A 489 -12.67 -25.00 16.25
N ARG A 490 -11.83 -25.87 16.82
CA ARG A 490 -12.26 -27.13 17.45
C ARG A 490 -13.26 -26.92 18.59
N GLU A 491 -13.08 -25.88 19.37
CA GLU A 491 -14.04 -25.52 20.42
C GLU A 491 -15.38 -25.07 19.81
N GLN A 492 -15.39 -24.28 18.74
CA GLN A 492 -16.63 -23.90 18.07
C GLN A 492 -17.36 -25.11 17.46
N GLN A 493 -16.62 -26.07 16.89
CA GLN A 493 -17.17 -27.32 16.39
C GLN A 493 -17.83 -28.11 17.53
N ARG A 494 -17.14 -28.26 18.68
CA ARG A 494 -17.66 -28.95 19.87
C ARG A 494 -18.94 -28.28 20.40
N LEU A 495 -18.96 -26.94 20.47
CA LEU A 495 -20.14 -26.17 20.90
C LEU A 495 -21.34 -26.39 19.95
N ALA A 496 -21.11 -26.39 18.64
CA ALA A 496 -22.14 -26.65 17.66
C ALA A 496 -22.72 -28.08 17.81
N GLU A 497 -21.85 -29.08 17.97
CA GLU A 497 -22.27 -30.47 18.18
C GLU A 497 -23.08 -30.67 19.46
N ALA A 498 -22.66 -29.99 20.56
CA ALA A 498 -23.38 -30.03 21.84
C ALA A 498 -24.78 -29.38 21.71
N ALA A 499 -24.90 -28.33 20.93
CA ALA A 499 -26.18 -27.66 20.62
C ALA A 499 -27.05 -28.40 19.60
N GLY A 500 -26.53 -29.49 18.99
CA GLY A 500 -27.24 -30.21 17.93
C GLY A 500 -27.29 -29.52 16.58
N THR A 501 -26.57 -28.41 16.43
CA THR A 501 -26.44 -27.68 15.17
C THR A 501 -25.37 -28.32 14.29
N GLY A 502 -25.47 -28.12 12.97
CA GLY A 502 -24.37 -28.41 12.05
C GLY A 502 -23.26 -27.36 12.14
N TRP A 503 -22.12 -27.68 11.55
CA TRP A 503 -21.03 -26.72 11.40
C TRP A 503 -20.29 -26.90 10.07
N ALA A 504 -19.74 -25.81 9.56
CA ALA A 504 -18.80 -25.78 8.45
C ALA A 504 -17.65 -24.84 8.79
N VAL A 505 -16.43 -25.16 8.35
CA VAL A 505 -15.25 -24.32 8.55
C VAL A 505 -14.80 -23.79 7.21
N LEU A 506 -14.81 -22.47 7.06
CA LEU A 506 -14.26 -21.74 5.92
C LEU A 506 -12.92 -21.11 6.32
N GLU A 507 -11.84 -21.59 5.72
CA GLU A 507 -10.56 -20.91 5.79
C GLU A 507 -10.54 -19.76 4.78
N LEU A 508 -10.35 -18.53 5.26
CA LEU A 508 -10.40 -17.34 4.44
C LEU A 508 -9.23 -17.31 3.42
N ARG A 509 -9.48 -16.84 2.20
CA ARG A 509 -8.40 -16.73 1.19
C ARG A 509 -7.24 -15.87 1.70
N ALA A 510 -6.04 -16.11 1.21
CA ALA A 510 -4.79 -15.47 1.64
C ALA A 510 -4.43 -15.69 3.12
N THR A 511 -5.04 -16.66 3.79
CA THR A 511 -4.72 -17.02 5.17
C THR A 511 -4.41 -18.51 5.30
N GLY A 512 -3.88 -18.95 6.44
CA GLY A 512 -3.63 -20.36 6.73
C GLY A 512 -2.82 -21.05 5.61
N ARG A 513 -3.40 -22.06 4.95
CA ARG A 513 -2.72 -22.78 3.86
C ARG A 513 -2.44 -21.93 2.62
N MET A 514 -3.17 -20.84 2.42
CA MET A 514 -2.99 -19.91 1.31
C MET A 514 -2.20 -18.67 1.72
N GLU A 515 -1.72 -18.60 2.97
CA GLU A 515 -0.89 -17.49 3.45
C GLU A 515 0.34 -17.33 2.55
N VAL A 516 0.62 -16.10 2.17
CA VAL A 516 1.76 -15.75 1.33
C VAL A 516 3.02 -15.67 2.18
N SER A 517 4.11 -16.26 1.73
CA SER A 517 5.39 -16.18 2.44
C SER A 517 5.87 -14.73 2.50
N GLY A 518 6.32 -14.28 3.67
CA GLY A 518 6.77 -12.90 3.88
C GLY A 518 5.64 -11.86 3.93
N ASP A 519 4.38 -12.31 4.09
CA ASP A 519 3.21 -11.43 4.21
C ASP A 519 3.17 -10.72 5.57
N ARG A 520 4.34 -10.21 5.99
CA ARG A 520 4.47 -9.40 7.21
C ARG A 520 5.48 -8.31 6.97
N ILE A 521 5.02 -7.09 7.00
CA ILE A 521 5.89 -5.92 7.06
C ILE A 521 5.49 -5.10 8.28
N GLY A 522 6.49 -4.77 9.10
CA GLY A 522 6.24 -4.08 10.35
C GLY A 522 5.26 -4.83 11.24
N LYS A 523 4.14 -4.23 11.58
CA LYS A 523 3.10 -4.78 12.47
C LYS A 523 1.84 -5.26 11.76
N ALA A 524 1.78 -5.18 10.42
CA ALA A 524 0.67 -5.69 9.62
C ALA A 524 0.90 -7.17 9.27
N PRO A 525 0.11 -8.11 9.79
CA PRO A 525 0.35 -9.54 9.57
C PRO A 525 -0.03 -10.01 8.16
N ASP A 526 -0.76 -9.20 7.39
CA ASP A 526 -1.32 -9.47 6.06
C ASP A 526 -1.00 -8.36 5.06
N HIS A 527 0.14 -7.70 5.24
CA HIS A 527 0.51 -6.52 4.47
C HIS A 527 0.42 -6.75 2.96
N ASN A 528 1.15 -7.74 2.44
CA ASN A 528 1.25 -7.96 1.00
C ASN A 528 -0.08 -8.38 0.38
N SER A 529 -0.77 -9.35 0.98
CA SER A 529 -2.04 -9.86 0.44
C SER A 529 -3.15 -8.80 0.47
N ALA A 530 -3.21 -7.98 1.52
CA ALA A 530 -4.14 -6.87 1.60
C ALA A 530 -3.78 -5.77 0.59
N GLU A 531 -2.52 -5.41 0.48
CA GLU A 531 -2.03 -4.40 -0.43
C GLU A 531 -2.25 -4.78 -1.90
N TRP A 532 -1.89 -6.01 -2.33
CA TRP A 532 -2.14 -6.47 -3.69
C TRP A 532 -3.63 -6.43 -4.04
N SER A 533 -4.49 -6.71 -3.04
CA SER A 533 -5.93 -6.58 -3.19
C SER A 533 -6.38 -5.13 -3.39
N LEU A 534 -5.72 -4.18 -2.72
CA LEU A 534 -5.96 -2.74 -2.92
C LEU A 534 -5.54 -2.28 -4.32
N TRP A 535 -4.39 -2.74 -4.85
CA TRP A 535 -3.98 -2.46 -6.24
C TRP A 535 -5.01 -2.89 -7.26
N LEU A 536 -5.69 -4.01 -7.03
CA LEU A 536 -6.77 -4.52 -7.88
C LEU A 536 -8.10 -3.75 -7.75
N GLY A 537 -8.22 -2.82 -6.78
CA GLY A 537 -9.50 -2.18 -6.45
C GLY A 537 -10.50 -3.11 -5.79
N ARG A 538 -10.03 -4.20 -5.19
CA ARG A 538 -10.82 -5.25 -4.56
C ARG A 538 -10.28 -5.53 -3.16
N PRO A 539 -10.61 -4.72 -2.14
CA PRO A 539 -10.11 -4.91 -0.77
C PRO A 539 -10.25 -6.36 -0.31
N LEU A 540 -9.23 -6.89 0.38
CA LEU A 540 -9.21 -8.31 0.78
C LEU A 540 -10.41 -8.67 1.69
N CYS A 541 -10.82 -7.77 2.57
CA CYS A 541 -12.06 -7.92 3.35
C CYS A 541 -13.29 -8.15 2.45
N GLY A 542 -13.42 -7.40 1.36
CA GLY A 542 -14.52 -7.56 0.41
C GLY A 542 -14.49 -8.92 -0.31
N GLN A 543 -13.30 -9.41 -0.61
CA GLN A 543 -13.12 -10.75 -1.18
C GLN A 543 -13.53 -11.83 -0.17
N TRP A 544 -13.24 -11.66 1.13
CA TRP A 544 -13.74 -12.55 2.19
C TRP A 544 -15.27 -12.51 2.29
N VAL A 545 -15.87 -11.33 2.27
CA VAL A 545 -17.34 -11.16 2.28
C VAL A 545 -17.99 -11.92 1.11
N ARG A 546 -17.41 -11.83 -0.08
CA ARG A 546 -17.87 -12.58 -1.26
C ARG A 546 -17.83 -14.09 -1.04
N ASP A 547 -16.71 -14.62 -0.51
CA ASP A 547 -16.56 -16.04 -0.23
C ASP A 547 -17.56 -16.54 0.82
N ILE A 548 -17.77 -15.74 1.86
CA ILE A 548 -18.74 -16.03 2.93
C ILE A 548 -20.15 -16.11 2.35
N ARG A 549 -20.57 -15.13 1.57
CA ARG A 549 -21.90 -15.08 0.94
C ARG A 549 -22.11 -16.26 -0.02
N LEU A 550 -21.13 -16.53 -0.88
CA LEU A 550 -21.19 -17.69 -1.78
C LEU A 550 -21.30 -19.01 -1.00
N THR A 551 -20.51 -19.16 0.06
CA THR A 551 -20.53 -20.33 0.92
C THR A 551 -21.90 -20.51 1.57
N ALA A 552 -22.46 -19.45 2.15
CA ALA A 552 -23.77 -19.49 2.79
C ALA A 552 -24.88 -19.89 1.78
N ALA A 553 -24.86 -19.30 0.58
CA ALA A 553 -25.81 -19.62 -0.48
C ALA A 553 -25.75 -21.11 -0.89
N LEU A 554 -24.54 -21.64 -1.11
CA LEU A 554 -24.34 -23.04 -1.49
C LEU A 554 -24.69 -24.01 -0.36
N LEU A 555 -24.40 -23.67 0.89
CA LEU A 555 -24.80 -24.49 2.04
C LEU A 555 -26.32 -24.55 2.17
N ARG A 556 -27.04 -23.43 1.98
CA ARG A 556 -28.52 -23.44 1.97
C ARG A 556 -29.11 -24.24 0.83
N GLU A 557 -28.50 -24.17 -0.35
CA GLU A 557 -28.98 -24.96 -1.52
C GLU A 557 -28.79 -26.47 -1.31
N LYS A 558 -27.65 -26.85 -0.71
CA LYS A 558 -27.20 -28.26 -0.73
C LYS A 558 -27.47 -29.02 0.58
N LEU A 559 -27.72 -28.32 1.68
CA LEU A 559 -27.91 -28.96 2.99
C LEU A 559 -29.27 -28.58 3.61
N PRO A 560 -29.96 -29.53 4.26
CA PRO A 560 -31.15 -29.22 5.02
C PRO A 560 -30.76 -28.53 6.32
N CYS A 561 -30.86 -27.21 6.36
CA CYS A 561 -30.64 -26.42 7.57
C CYS A 561 -31.65 -25.27 7.65
N SER A 562 -32.17 -24.99 8.85
CA SER A 562 -33.15 -23.92 9.08
C SER A 562 -32.53 -22.51 9.09
N SER A 563 -31.28 -22.41 9.48
CA SER A 563 -30.57 -21.12 9.60
C SER A 563 -29.07 -21.27 9.40
N ILE A 564 -28.40 -20.21 8.97
CA ILE A 564 -26.93 -20.11 8.89
C ILE A 564 -26.48 -18.95 9.76
N GLU A 565 -25.70 -19.24 10.78
CA GLU A 565 -25.07 -18.23 11.66
C GLU A 565 -23.57 -18.19 11.42
N LEU A 566 -23.00 -16.99 11.22
CA LEU A 566 -21.55 -16.80 11.11
C LEU A 566 -20.90 -16.83 12.50
N VAL A 567 -19.73 -17.47 12.59
CA VAL A 567 -18.91 -17.47 13.80
C VAL A 567 -17.50 -17.05 13.43
N ALA A 568 -17.00 -15.95 14.02
CA ALA A 568 -15.70 -15.40 13.70
C ALA A 568 -14.92 -14.97 14.95
N SER A 569 -13.60 -15.00 14.88
CA SER A 569 -12.72 -14.46 15.93
C SER A 569 -11.48 -13.81 15.32
N GLY A 570 -11.18 -12.58 15.70
CA GLY A 570 -10.01 -11.84 15.21
C GLY A 570 -10.06 -11.68 13.68
N THR A 571 -9.25 -12.46 12.97
CA THR A 571 -9.23 -12.42 11.49
C THR A 571 -10.61 -12.74 10.91
N GLY A 572 -11.13 -11.85 10.07
CA GLY A 572 -12.43 -12.01 9.43
C GLY A 572 -13.62 -11.56 10.29
N SER A 573 -13.41 -11.02 11.49
CA SER A 573 -14.48 -10.50 12.35
C SER A 573 -15.26 -9.38 11.67
N PHE A 574 -14.58 -8.41 11.07
CA PHE A 574 -15.24 -7.35 10.32
C PHE A 574 -15.88 -7.88 9.03
N ALA A 575 -15.25 -8.84 8.33
CA ALA A 575 -15.84 -9.47 7.15
C ALA A 575 -17.13 -10.24 7.51
N ALA A 576 -17.18 -10.93 8.65
CA ALA A 576 -18.41 -11.57 9.15
C ALA A 576 -19.52 -10.56 9.41
N LEU A 577 -19.20 -9.45 10.09
CA LEU A 577 -20.15 -8.36 10.32
C LEU A 577 -20.67 -7.78 9.00
N ALA A 578 -19.78 -7.48 8.05
CA ALA A 578 -20.14 -6.92 6.76
C ALA A 578 -20.99 -7.91 5.93
N ALA A 579 -20.66 -9.21 5.96
CA ALA A 579 -21.41 -10.24 5.25
C ALA A 579 -22.84 -10.34 5.76
N VAL A 580 -23.03 -10.45 7.08
CA VAL A 580 -24.39 -10.50 7.67
C VAL A 580 -25.14 -9.18 7.49
N ALA A 581 -24.45 -8.03 7.48
CA ALA A 581 -25.07 -6.74 7.23
C ALA A 581 -25.62 -6.60 5.80
N ILE A 582 -24.90 -7.16 4.81
CA ILE A 582 -25.25 -7.07 3.38
C ILE A 582 -26.25 -8.15 2.98
N ASP A 583 -26.08 -9.40 3.44
CA ASP A 583 -26.82 -10.57 2.98
C ASP A 583 -27.92 -10.98 3.99
N GLU A 584 -29.16 -10.82 3.58
CA GLU A 584 -30.33 -11.17 4.42
C GLU A 584 -30.55 -12.70 4.52
N ASN A 585 -29.87 -13.49 3.70
CA ASN A 585 -29.90 -14.95 3.79
C ASN A 585 -28.96 -15.50 4.87
N ILE A 586 -28.20 -14.68 5.55
CA ILE A 586 -27.40 -15.03 6.72
C ILE A 586 -28.15 -14.60 7.97
N ASP A 587 -28.50 -15.54 8.84
CA ASP A 587 -29.50 -15.35 9.91
C ASP A 587 -28.93 -14.65 11.15
N GLY A 588 -27.62 -14.56 11.31
CA GLY A 588 -26.99 -13.87 12.44
C GLY A 588 -25.49 -14.05 12.48
N ALA A 589 -24.87 -13.46 13.50
CA ALA A 589 -23.43 -13.57 13.71
C ALA A 589 -23.06 -13.61 15.21
N ASP A 590 -22.00 -14.38 15.49
CA ASP A 590 -21.35 -14.57 16.79
C ASP A 590 -19.86 -14.23 16.62
N ILE A 591 -19.45 -13.03 17.05
CA ILE A 591 -18.17 -12.43 16.68
C ILE A 591 -17.36 -12.12 17.93
N THR A 592 -16.14 -12.60 17.99
CA THR A 592 -15.18 -12.33 19.06
C THR A 592 -14.09 -11.39 18.56
N GLY A 593 -13.74 -10.37 19.36
CA GLY A 593 -12.62 -9.48 19.06
C GLY A 593 -12.88 -8.53 17.87
N LEU A 594 -14.14 -8.13 17.64
CA LEU A 594 -14.48 -7.16 16.61
C LEU A 594 -13.88 -5.79 16.92
N LEU A 595 -13.22 -5.16 15.96
CA LEU A 595 -12.85 -3.74 16.02
C LEU A 595 -14.11 -2.89 16.21
N THR A 596 -14.12 -1.97 17.17
CA THR A 596 -15.31 -1.16 17.51
C THR A 596 -15.42 0.14 16.73
N THR A 597 -14.32 0.66 16.23
CA THR A 597 -14.26 1.90 15.46
C THR A 597 -13.00 1.97 14.59
N PHE A 598 -13.13 2.57 13.41
CA PHE A 598 -11.99 2.92 12.56
C PHE A 598 -11.34 4.26 12.96
N VAL A 599 -11.90 5.00 13.90
CA VAL A 599 -11.33 6.28 14.35
C VAL A 599 -10.20 6.01 15.33
N SER A 600 -8.97 6.38 14.96
CA SER A 600 -7.80 6.20 15.81
C SER A 600 -6.82 7.36 15.66
N ASP A 601 -6.43 7.97 16.78
CA ASP A 601 -5.37 9.00 16.85
C ASP A 601 -3.97 8.43 17.09
N LYS A 602 -3.87 7.09 17.12
CA LYS A 602 -2.64 6.30 17.23
C LYS A 602 -2.61 5.23 16.13
N PRO A 603 -1.44 4.65 15.81
CA PRO A 603 -1.37 3.50 14.92
C PRO A 603 -2.27 2.36 15.40
N TYR A 604 -2.87 1.63 14.48
CA TYR A 604 -3.59 0.41 14.85
C TYR A 604 -2.62 -0.63 15.42
N VAL A 605 -3.07 -1.39 16.41
CA VAL A 605 -2.31 -2.49 17.02
C VAL A 605 -3.18 -3.76 17.03
N GLY A 606 -2.61 -4.88 16.62
CA GLY A 606 -3.32 -6.16 16.58
C GLY A 606 -4.41 -6.25 15.51
N GLN A 607 -4.56 -5.23 14.66
CA GLN A 607 -5.52 -5.21 13.56
C GLN A 607 -4.89 -5.70 12.25
N ARG A 608 -5.71 -6.05 11.27
CA ARG A 608 -5.28 -6.43 9.92
C ARG A 608 -5.47 -5.28 8.94
N LEU A 609 -4.56 -5.18 7.99
CA LEU A 609 -4.67 -4.21 6.90
C LEU A 609 -5.89 -4.49 6.01
N ALA A 610 -6.26 -5.76 5.85
CA ALA A 610 -7.45 -6.17 5.12
C ALA A 610 -8.74 -5.51 5.62
N ASP A 611 -8.84 -5.23 6.94
CA ASP A 611 -10.03 -4.64 7.55
C ASP A 611 -10.09 -3.12 7.36
N MET A 612 -8.99 -2.49 6.92
CA MET A 612 -8.91 -1.03 6.71
C MET A 612 -9.45 -0.64 5.32
N VAL A 613 -10.77 -0.77 5.15
CA VAL A 613 -11.46 -0.53 3.87
C VAL A 613 -11.38 0.94 3.47
N PRO A 614 -10.81 1.27 2.29
CA PRO A 614 -10.68 2.66 1.85
C PRO A 614 -12.03 3.40 1.75
N GLY A 615 -12.12 4.54 2.43
CA GLY A 615 -13.29 5.41 2.36
C GLY A 615 -14.52 4.96 3.16
N ILE A 616 -14.41 3.92 3.98
CA ILE A 616 -15.57 3.40 4.70
C ILE A 616 -16.21 4.44 5.63
N LEU A 617 -15.43 5.24 6.34
CA LEU A 617 -15.93 6.31 7.22
C LEU A 617 -16.65 7.42 6.45
N ARG A 618 -16.19 7.71 5.23
CA ARG A 618 -16.77 8.72 4.36
C ARG A 618 -18.11 8.27 3.77
N ASP A 619 -18.18 7.04 3.28
CA ASP A 619 -19.27 6.61 2.41
C ASP A 619 -20.27 5.67 3.11
N ALA A 620 -19.85 4.91 4.13
CA ALA A 620 -20.71 4.01 4.88
C ALA A 620 -20.84 4.37 6.37
N GLY A 621 -19.80 4.96 6.94
CA GLY A 621 -19.73 5.27 8.37
C GLY A 621 -18.84 4.30 9.13
N ASP A 622 -18.92 4.33 10.45
CA ASP A 622 -18.08 3.52 11.33
C ASP A 622 -18.67 2.11 11.55
N VAL A 623 -17.95 1.24 12.22
CA VAL A 623 -18.33 -0.15 12.56
C VAL A 623 -19.74 -0.24 13.15
N VAL A 624 -20.12 0.69 14.03
CA VAL A 624 -21.47 0.75 14.62
C VAL A 624 -22.56 0.86 13.56
N HIS A 625 -22.37 1.64 12.51
CA HIS A 625 -23.37 1.81 11.44
C HIS A 625 -23.51 0.56 10.57
N VAL A 626 -22.41 -0.21 10.41
CA VAL A 626 -22.47 -1.51 9.74
C VAL A 626 -23.20 -2.52 10.62
N ALA A 627 -22.95 -2.50 11.94
CA ALA A 627 -23.62 -3.39 12.88
C ALA A 627 -25.14 -3.13 12.93
N GLU A 628 -25.58 -1.89 12.85
CA GLU A 628 -27.01 -1.52 12.81
C GLU A 628 -27.77 -2.17 11.64
N LEU A 629 -27.11 -2.45 10.51
CA LEU A 629 -27.70 -3.12 9.35
C LEU A 629 -28.08 -4.60 9.62
N VAL A 630 -27.53 -5.20 10.68
CA VAL A 630 -27.83 -6.58 11.06
C VAL A 630 -29.23 -6.71 11.69
N ALA A 631 -29.70 -5.65 12.34
CA ALA A 631 -31.00 -5.66 13.00
C ALA A 631 -32.16 -6.03 12.03
N PRO A 632 -33.17 -6.81 12.48
CA PRO A 632 -33.40 -7.33 13.83
C PRO A 632 -32.79 -8.74 14.06
N ARG A 633 -31.87 -9.20 13.20
CA ARG A 633 -31.24 -10.54 13.31
C ARG A 633 -30.31 -10.62 14.52
N PRO A 634 -30.05 -11.82 15.05
CA PRO A 634 -29.13 -12.02 16.17
C PRO A 634 -27.71 -11.51 15.87
N LEU A 635 -27.17 -10.71 16.78
CA LEU A 635 -25.76 -10.28 16.77
C LEU A 635 -25.18 -10.46 18.18
N ARG A 636 -24.18 -11.32 18.30
CA ARG A 636 -23.46 -11.54 19.54
C ARG A 636 -22.01 -11.06 19.37
N LEU A 637 -21.59 -10.13 20.23
CA LEU A 637 -20.27 -9.56 20.25
C LEU A 637 -19.57 -9.95 21.56
N HIS A 638 -18.42 -10.64 21.45
CA HIS A 638 -17.63 -11.05 22.58
C HIS A 638 -16.27 -10.35 22.58
N ALA A 639 -15.93 -9.72 23.72
CA ALA A 639 -14.67 -8.99 23.90
C ALA A 639 -14.31 -8.11 22.68
N PRO A 640 -15.21 -7.21 22.23
CA PRO A 640 -14.86 -6.29 21.13
C PRO A 640 -13.65 -5.44 21.55
N VAL A 641 -12.86 -4.98 20.57
CA VAL A 641 -11.55 -4.37 20.83
C VAL A 641 -11.47 -2.92 20.34
N THR A 642 -10.62 -2.16 21.00
CA THR A 642 -10.23 -0.80 20.57
C THR A 642 -9.33 -0.87 19.31
N PRO A 643 -9.08 0.25 18.62
CA PRO A 643 -8.09 0.32 17.55
C PRO A 643 -6.68 -0.15 17.96
N GLN A 644 -6.34 -0.10 19.25
CA GLN A 644 -5.08 -0.59 19.79
C GLN A 644 -5.13 -2.08 20.21
N GLY A 645 -6.22 -2.80 19.86
CA GLY A 645 -6.37 -4.23 20.12
C GLY A 645 -6.70 -4.58 21.57
N GLU A 646 -7.00 -3.59 22.41
CA GLU A 646 -7.36 -3.80 23.81
C GLU A 646 -8.86 -4.15 23.90
N PRO A 647 -9.24 -5.24 24.60
CA PRO A 647 -10.63 -5.56 24.84
C PRO A 647 -11.35 -4.41 25.56
N LEU A 648 -12.61 -4.13 25.18
CA LEU A 648 -13.42 -3.16 25.91
C LEU A 648 -13.68 -3.62 27.34
N ASP A 649 -13.53 -2.71 28.26
CA ASP A 649 -14.03 -2.91 29.63
C ASP A 649 -15.56 -2.89 29.70
N ALA A 650 -16.12 -3.17 30.87
CA ALA A 650 -17.56 -3.25 31.06
C ALA A 650 -18.28 -1.91 30.78
N ALA A 651 -17.66 -0.77 31.07
CA ALA A 651 -18.27 0.55 30.86
C ALA A 651 -18.34 0.88 29.37
N ALA A 652 -17.23 0.73 28.64
CA ALA A 652 -17.16 0.94 27.19
C ALA A 652 -18.03 -0.06 26.43
N ALA A 653 -18.10 -1.32 26.87
CA ALA A 653 -18.99 -2.32 26.30
C ALA A 653 -20.47 -1.96 26.47
N ASN A 654 -20.88 -1.45 27.64
CA ASN A 654 -22.25 -0.98 27.87
C ASN A 654 -22.56 0.28 27.05
N GLU A 655 -21.61 1.19 26.86
CA GLU A 655 -21.80 2.35 25.99
C GLU A 655 -22.03 1.90 24.54
N LEU A 656 -21.21 1.00 24.02
CA LEU A 656 -21.39 0.44 22.66
C LEU A 656 -22.75 -0.26 22.53
N LEU A 657 -23.15 -1.05 23.52
CA LEU A 657 -24.45 -1.71 23.54
C LEU A 657 -25.59 -0.69 23.49
N SER A 658 -25.51 0.36 24.31
CA SER A 658 -26.52 1.43 24.35
C SER A 658 -26.67 2.16 23.01
N ARG A 659 -25.58 2.31 22.27
CA ARG A 659 -25.60 2.90 20.92
C ARG A 659 -26.25 1.99 19.88
N LEU A 660 -26.08 0.68 19.98
CA LEU A 660 -26.61 -0.30 19.03
C LEU A 660 -28.08 -0.66 19.30
N GLN A 661 -28.51 -0.70 20.57
CA GLN A 661 -29.86 -1.12 20.98
C GLN A 661 -31.00 -0.47 20.20
N PRO A 662 -30.98 0.84 19.88
CA PRO A 662 -32.09 1.48 19.15
C PRO A 662 -32.41 0.84 17.80
N ALA A 663 -31.42 0.23 17.13
CA ALA A 663 -31.65 -0.46 15.85
C ALA A 663 -32.46 -1.76 16.02
N TRP A 664 -32.32 -2.46 17.15
CA TRP A 664 -33.05 -3.71 17.44
C TRP A 664 -34.45 -3.51 18.01
N GLN A 665 -34.79 -2.34 18.56
CA GLN A 665 -36.11 -2.00 19.12
C GLN A 665 -36.66 -3.13 20.02
N GLU A 666 -37.81 -3.71 19.68
CA GLU A 666 -38.49 -4.77 20.45
C GLU A 666 -37.69 -6.10 20.45
N ASN A 667 -36.71 -6.26 19.59
CA ASN A 667 -35.84 -7.46 19.50
C ASN A 667 -34.50 -7.28 20.23
N SER A 668 -34.43 -6.41 21.22
CA SER A 668 -33.17 -6.08 21.91
C SER A 668 -32.48 -7.29 22.56
N GLU A 669 -33.20 -8.36 22.90
CA GLU A 669 -32.65 -9.61 23.42
C GLU A 669 -31.79 -10.37 22.40
N ARG A 670 -31.93 -10.07 21.09
CA ARG A 670 -31.12 -10.65 20.01
C ARG A 670 -29.76 -9.97 19.85
N LEU A 671 -29.58 -8.81 20.44
CA LEU A 671 -28.30 -8.14 20.54
C LEU A 671 -27.64 -8.45 21.88
N LYS A 672 -26.49 -9.08 21.86
CA LYS A 672 -25.72 -9.40 23.07
C LYS A 672 -24.30 -8.89 22.92
N LEU A 673 -23.78 -8.29 23.99
CA LEU A 673 -22.41 -7.82 24.06
C LEU A 673 -21.80 -8.20 25.40
N THR A 674 -20.64 -8.83 25.39
CA THR A 674 -19.87 -9.19 26.59
C THR A 674 -18.51 -8.54 26.54
N ALA A 675 -18.15 -7.86 27.61
CA ALA A 675 -16.82 -7.26 27.79
C ALA A 675 -15.73 -8.31 27.78
N GLY A 676 -14.50 -7.90 27.45
CA GLY A 676 -13.30 -8.71 27.68
C GLY A 676 -13.01 -8.90 29.18
N LYS A 677 -12.27 -9.95 29.49
CA LYS A 677 -11.77 -10.19 30.85
C LYS A 677 -10.42 -9.52 31.06
#